data_a8dccb5be36de50d5a2abf43bfd4880b
#
_entry.id   a8dccb5be36de50d5a2abf43bfd4880b
#
_cell.length_a   1.000
_cell.length_b   1.000
_cell.length_c   1.000
_cell.angle_alpha   90.00
_cell.angle_beta   90.00
_cell.angle_gamma   90.00
#
_symmetry.space_group_name_H-M   'P 1'
#
loop_
_entity.id
_entity.type
_entity.pdbx_description
1 polymer ?
#
loop_
_entity_poly.entity_id
_entity_poly.type
_entity_poly.pdbx_seq_one_letter_code
_entity_poly.pdbx_strand_id
1 'polypeptide(L)'
;MRAGHPDPPGYSRRVTPDSPAFSEPTPTEAIRVIGRFEAGRGIPDAMRSDVRMLGQLLGQVLREAGGDDLFEDVERLRLATIQAYEDHSSDAFDRAAAIADSFTIARADEVARAFTCYFHLVNLAEEHQRVRVLRERAGQAPSRGSGPSTGSGTQAGQAPSTGSGTPVGSGPSTGSGAHATDTVAGAYARLREEVGDDEARRRLDGLRFHPVFTAHPTEARRRAVSSSIRRLSELLTQHDAASAGGSEEHRARRRMLEEIDTLWRTAPLRAQKPSPTDEVRTVMGVFDETLFTTVPHVYRRIDDALRGEESGASAPVVPAFVRIGSWVGGDRDGNPFVTAAVTREASQIASDHVLRGLERALDRIGRTLTLAADDTPPSAEVTALWERFAAAEPTVADELAARSPDEPHRRVVLVMARRVAATRRGDEEGYSGPEELLAELRAVQSSLVAAGARRHAFGGVQHLIWQVETYGFHLTELEVRQHSQVHAKALAELEAGGAISTQTEEVLEVFRAIADIQRDRGLRAAGRYVVSFTQAASDLANVYELARHALGDDAPVLDVVPLFETFADLQAAPGILAEAVTFPEFRERMAATGNRLEVMLGYSDSSKDVGPVAANLALYTAQEKIARWAQESGIELTLFHGRGGALGRGGGPANSAILAQPPHSVDGRFKLTEQGEVIFARYGEPAIAMRHIDQVAAATLLASSPTVEERTSRAAARYADVAATMDAASRERFFALVKAEGFAPWFATVTPMEEIGLLALGSRPARRGLSVESLEDLRAIPWVFAWTQARINLAGWFGLGTALEAVGDEDLLTEAYREWPLLRTMVDNVAMSLAKTDERIARQYLALGDRDDLAALVLDELALTRRWVIRLTGGEGLLENKPVLQRAVQLRSPYVDALSLLQLRALRALRSAPEQPEGSGADAEQQRLLLLSVSGVAAGLQNTG
;
A
#
# COMPACT_ATOMS: atom_id res chain seq x y z
N MET A 1 -41.05 -9.33 -62.29
CA MET A 1 -39.79 -9.60 -63.01
C MET A 1 -38.71 -9.81 -61.98
N ARG A 2 -38.29 -11.06 -61.78
CA ARG A 2 -37.21 -11.47 -60.85
C ARG A 2 -35.92 -11.45 -61.62
N ALA A 3 -34.90 -10.78 -61.16
CA ALA A 3 -33.54 -10.91 -61.68
C ALA A 3 -32.72 -11.65 -60.60
N GLY A 4 -32.17 -12.82 -61.03
CA GLY A 4 -31.36 -13.68 -60.20
C GLY A 4 -29.91 -13.18 -60.11
N HIS A 5 -29.28 -13.44 -58.98
CA HIS A 5 -27.83 -13.32 -58.78
C HIS A 5 -27.18 -14.68 -59.06
N PRO A 6 -25.98 -14.68 -59.69
CA PRO A 6 -25.20 -15.89 -59.90
C PRO A 6 -24.32 -16.21 -58.72
N ASP A 7 -24.20 -17.50 -58.38
CA ASP A 7 -23.25 -18.08 -57.43
C ASP A 7 -21.78 -17.92 -57.87
N PRO A 8 -20.81 -17.76 -56.94
CA PRO A 8 -19.39 -17.77 -57.24
C PRO A 8 -18.83 -19.22 -57.31
N PRO A 9 -17.80 -19.46 -58.08
CA PRO A 9 -17.27 -20.78 -58.38
C PRO A 9 -16.48 -21.37 -57.21
N GLY A 10 -16.67 -22.68 -56.99
CA GLY A 10 -16.05 -23.49 -55.98
C GLY A 10 -14.50 -23.62 -56.18
N TYR A 11 -13.76 -23.30 -55.11
CA TYR A 11 -12.36 -23.67 -55.00
C TYR A 11 -12.23 -24.97 -54.22
N SER A 12 -12.00 -26.07 -54.90
CA SER A 12 -11.47 -27.29 -54.35
C SER A 12 -9.99 -27.09 -54.03
N ARG A 13 -9.61 -26.89 -52.77
CA ARG A 13 -8.23 -27.03 -52.32
C ARG A 13 -8.01 -28.42 -51.77
N ARG A 14 -7.14 -29.18 -52.47
CA ARG A 14 -6.51 -30.39 -51.93
C ARG A 14 -5.73 -30.02 -50.66
N VAL A 15 -6.07 -30.67 -49.55
CA VAL A 15 -5.27 -30.65 -48.32
C VAL A 15 -4.07 -31.54 -48.57
N THR A 16 -2.88 -30.96 -48.60
CA THR A 16 -1.61 -31.69 -48.48
C THR A 16 -1.35 -31.88 -46.98
N PRO A 17 -0.99 -33.06 -46.51
CA PRO A 17 -0.61 -33.30 -45.12
C PRO A 17 0.88 -33.12 -45.00
N ASP A 18 1.32 -31.91 -44.62
CA ASP A 18 2.65 -31.68 -44.05
C ASP A 18 2.63 -30.32 -43.31
N SER A 19 2.11 -30.39 -42.09
CA SER A 19 2.46 -29.43 -41.05
C SER A 19 3.32 -30.21 -40.06
N PRO A 20 4.52 -29.70 -39.69
CA PRO A 20 5.34 -30.37 -38.71
C PRO A 20 4.56 -30.41 -37.39
N ALA A 21 4.37 -31.62 -36.87
CA ALA A 21 3.89 -31.86 -35.55
C ALA A 21 4.84 -31.15 -34.56
N PHE A 22 4.33 -30.20 -33.79
CA PHE A 22 5.04 -29.63 -32.65
C PHE A 22 5.38 -30.80 -31.71
N SER A 23 6.62 -31.26 -31.72
CA SER A 23 7.15 -32.14 -30.71
C SER A 23 7.23 -31.36 -29.42
N GLU A 24 6.50 -31.79 -28.40
CA GLU A 24 6.71 -31.31 -27.03
C GLU A 24 8.21 -31.50 -26.69
N PRO A 25 8.87 -30.45 -26.14
CA PRO A 25 10.26 -30.60 -25.72
C PRO A 25 10.34 -31.74 -24.70
N THR A 26 11.30 -32.63 -24.88
CA THR A 26 11.50 -33.75 -23.96
C THR A 26 11.68 -33.24 -22.53
N PRO A 27 11.16 -33.97 -21.50
CA PRO A 27 11.29 -33.56 -20.10
C PRO A 27 12.73 -33.22 -19.67
N THR A 28 13.73 -33.75 -20.37
CA THR A 28 15.16 -33.53 -20.11
C THR A 28 15.65 -32.14 -20.56
N GLU A 29 15.07 -31.50 -21.60
CA GLU A 29 15.44 -30.16 -22.05
C GLU A 29 14.74 -29.10 -21.21
N ALA A 30 13.48 -29.31 -20.82
CA ALA A 30 12.76 -28.48 -19.87
C ALA A 30 13.43 -28.48 -18.46
N ILE A 31 14.06 -29.57 -18.05
CA ILE A 31 14.77 -29.70 -16.78
C ILE A 31 16.11 -28.94 -16.78
N ARG A 32 16.79 -28.76 -17.93
CA ARG A 32 18.04 -27.99 -18.02
C ARG A 32 17.84 -26.49 -17.80
N VAL A 33 16.69 -25.94 -18.14
CA VAL A 33 16.35 -24.51 -18.01
C VAL A 33 16.06 -24.09 -16.55
N ILE A 34 15.71 -25.04 -15.66
CA ILE A 34 15.28 -24.78 -14.28
C ILE A 34 16.15 -25.51 -13.23
N GLY A 35 17.16 -26.20 -13.65
CA GLY A 35 17.77 -27.34 -12.99
C GLY A 35 18.57 -27.10 -11.70
N ARG A 36 18.76 -25.87 -11.18
CA ARG A 36 19.44 -25.63 -9.89
C ARG A 36 18.59 -24.90 -8.85
N PHE A 37 17.52 -24.22 -9.24
CA PHE A 37 16.52 -23.69 -8.30
C PHE A 37 15.72 -24.78 -7.57
N GLU A 38 15.86 -26.04 -7.93
CA GLU A 38 15.22 -27.19 -7.25
C GLU A 38 15.81 -27.51 -5.88
N ALA A 39 16.95 -26.96 -5.52
CA ALA A 39 17.55 -27.13 -4.18
C ALA A 39 16.87 -26.33 -3.07
N GLY A 40 15.87 -25.50 -3.39
CA GLY A 40 15.11 -24.67 -2.45
C GLY A 40 14.13 -25.49 -1.61
N ARG A 41 14.56 -26.23 -0.60
CA ARG A 41 13.69 -26.77 0.45
C ARG A 41 12.89 -25.64 1.07
N GLY A 42 11.58 -25.51 0.74
CA GLY A 42 10.58 -24.66 1.40
C GLY A 42 9.83 -23.63 0.58
N ILE A 43 9.95 -23.59 -0.78
CA ILE A 43 8.96 -22.92 -1.62
C ILE A 43 7.81 -23.91 -1.82
N PRO A 44 6.55 -23.51 -1.61
CA PRO A 44 5.40 -24.35 -1.88
C PRO A 44 5.42 -24.86 -3.33
N ASP A 45 5.15 -26.16 -3.52
CA ASP A 45 5.21 -26.81 -4.83
C ASP A 45 4.26 -26.13 -5.84
N ALA A 46 3.10 -25.68 -5.40
CA ALA A 46 2.14 -24.96 -6.21
C ALA A 46 2.73 -23.64 -6.77
N MET A 47 3.38 -22.83 -5.92
CA MET A 47 4.04 -21.59 -6.36
C MET A 47 5.17 -21.87 -7.35
N ARG A 48 5.95 -22.92 -7.10
CA ARG A 48 7.03 -23.34 -8.00
C ARG A 48 6.48 -23.77 -9.37
N SER A 49 5.35 -24.47 -9.38
CA SER A 49 4.64 -24.85 -10.60
C SER A 49 4.16 -23.63 -11.39
N ASP A 50 3.57 -22.63 -10.68
CA ASP A 50 3.11 -21.39 -11.34
C ASP A 50 4.25 -20.61 -11.97
N VAL A 51 5.34 -20.38 -11.20
CA VAL A 51 6.52 -19.66 -11.73
C VAL A 51 7.10 -20.38 -12.94
N ARG A 52 7.16 -21.72 -12.92
CA ARG A 52 7.61 -22.53 -14.05
C ARG A 52 6.71 -22.38 -15.26
N MET A 53 5.40 -22.52 -15.07
CA MET A 53 4.41 -22.40 -16.14
C MET A 53 4.44 -21.01 -16.79
N LEU A 54 4.39 -19.95 -15.97
CA LEU A 54 4.42 -18.57 -16.46
C LEU A 54 5.74 -18.24 -17.15
N GLY A 55 6.87 -18.75 -16.64
CA GLY A 55 8.18 -18.62 -17.27
C GLY A 55 8.27 -19.33 -18.64
N GLN A 56 7.66 -20.52 -18.76
CA GLN A 56 7.58 -21.24 -20.06
C GLN A 56 6.73 -20.48 -21.09
N LEU A 57 5.57 -19.92 -20.64
CA LEU A 57 4.71 -19.11 -21.51
C LEU A 57 5.43 -17.83 -21.98
N LEU A 58 6.16 -17.15 -21.09
CA LEU A 58 6.98 -16.00 -21.47
C LEU A 58 8.08 -16.41 -22.45
N GLY A 59 8.79 -17.52 -22.20
CA GLY A 59 9.81 -18.04 -23.12
C GLY A 59 9.28 -18.33 -24.52
N GLN A 60 8.03 -18.83 -24.63
CA GLN A 60 7.35 -19.01 -25.90
C GLN A 60 7.08 -17.66 -26.58
N VAL A 61 6.55 -16.67 -25.85
CA VAL A 61 6.32 -15.31 -26.38
C VAL A 61 7.62 -14.68 -26.89
N LEU A 62 8.73 -14.83 -26.15
CA LEU A 62 10.02 -14.28 -26.55
C LEU A 62 10.51 -14.87 -27.88
N ARG A 63 10.36 -16.21 -28.09
CA ARG A 63 10.71 -16.85 -29.35
C ARG A 63 9.81 -16.40 -30.50
N GLU A 64 8.50 -16.27 -30.25
CA GLU A 64 7.54 -15.83 -31.26
C GLU A 64 7.75 -14.35 -31.66
N ALA A 65 8.17 -13.50 -30.73
CA ALA A 65 8.32 -12.07 -30.93
C ALA A 65 9.70 -11.65 -31.44
N GLY A 66 10.80 -12.24 -30.92
CA GLY A 66 12.18 -11.83 -31.18
C GLY A 66 13.09 -12.95 -31.70
N GLY A 67 12.52 -14.13 -31.99
CA GLY A 67 13.28 -15.31 -32.47
C GLY A 67 14.01 -16.06 -31.33
N ASP A 68 14.62 -17.18 -31.72
CA ASP A 68 15.41 -17.99 -30.77
C ASP A 68 16.60 -17.20 -30.22
N ASP A 69 17.20 -16.31 -31.00
CA ASP A 69 18.33 -15.48 -30.58
C ASP A 69 18.02 -14.60 -29.37
N LEU A 70 16.82 -13.99 -29.33
CA LEU A 70 16.41 -13.21 -28.15
C LEU A 70 16.26 -14.11 -26.92
N PHE A 71 15.63 -15.26 -27.07
CA PHE A 71 15.46 -16.21 -25.96
C PHE A 71 16.82 -16.70 -25.44
N GLU A 72 17.74 -17.05 -26.34
CA GLU A 72 19.09 -17.51 -25.96
C GLU A 72 19.90 -16.42 -25.26
N ASP A 73 19.82 -15.16 -25.69
CA ASP A 73 20.47 -14.03 -25.03
C ASP A 73 19.94 -13.78 -23.62
N VAL A 74 18.61 -13.84 -23.43
CA VAL A 74 17.97 -13.73 -22.10
C VAL A 74 18.45 -14.87 -21.21
N GLU A 75 18.43 -16.12 -21.70
CA GLU A 75 18.86 -17.29 -20.93
C GLU A 75 20.36 -17.25 -20.61
N ARG A 76 21.19 -16.81 -21.54
CA ARG A 76 22.63 -16.66 -21.33
C ARG A 76 22.95 -15.70 -20.19
N LEU A 77 22.33 -14.51 -20.17
CA LEU A 77 22.53 -13.54 -19.08
C LEU A 77 21.94 -14.07 -17.78
N ARG A 78 20.74 -14.66 -17.81
CA ARG A 78 20.06 -15.26 -16.66
C ARG A 78 20.92 -16.32 -15.97
N LEU A 79 21.47 -17.26 -16.73
CA LEU A 79 22.31 -18.33 -16.19
C LEU A 79 23.63 -17.80 -15.62
N ALA A 80 24.24 -16.80 -16.28
CA ALA A 80 25.46 -16.19 -15.81
C ALA A 80 25.25 -15.45 -14.47
N THR A 81 24.12 -14.73 -14.31
CA THR A 81 23.82 -14.03 -13.05
C THR A 81 23.44 -14.98 -11.93
N ILE A 82 22.74 -16.10 -12.23
CA ILE A 82 22.49 -17.16 -11.24
C ILE A 82 23.81 -17.75 -10.77
N GLN A 83 24.71 -18.09 -11.69
CA GLN A 83 26.03 -18.65 -11.32
C GLN A 83 26.82 -17.66 -10.49
N ALA A 84 26.86 -16.38 -10.88
CA ALA A 84 27.55 -15.34 -10.11
C ALA A 84 26.97 -15.17 -8.70
N TYR A 85 25.66 -15.36 -8.54
CA TYR A 85 24.98 -15.27 -7.24
C TYR A 85 25.28 -16.49 -6.35
N GLU A 86 25.32 -17.71 -6.93
CA GLU A 86 25.57 -18.96 -6.20
C GLU A 86 27.06 -19.11 -5.83
N ASP A 87 27.97 -18.83 -6.75
CA ASP A 87 29.41 -19.03 -6.56
C ASP A 87 30.05 -17.93 -5.71
N HIS A 88 29.40 -16.79 -5.55
CA HIS A 88 29.93 -15.57 -4.88
C HIS A 88 31.34 -15.15 -5.37
N SER A 89 31.74 -15.56 -6.58
CA SER A 89 33.07 -15.28 -7.14
C SER A 89 33.06 -14.01 -8.00
N SER A 90 34.14 -13.24 -7.96
CA SER A 90 34.33 -12.07 -8.83
C SER A 90 34.34 -12.47 -10.30
N ASP A 91 35.02 -13.59 -10.66
CA ASP A 91 35.13 -14.05 -12.05
C ASP A 91 33.78 -14.42 -12.66
N ALA A 92 32.86 -15.01 -11.88
CA ALA A 92 31.52 -15.33 -12.37
C ALA A 92 30.69 -14.04 -12.57
N PHE A 93 30.87 -13.05 -11.68
CA PHE A 93 30.23 -11.76 -11.80
C PHE A 93 30.76 -10.98 -13.02
N ASP A 94 32.08 -10.95 -13.25
CA ASP A 94 32.72 -10.29 -14.39
C ASP A 94 32.28 -10.91 -15.73
N ARG A 95 32.08 -12.24 -15.77
CA ARG A 95 31.49 -12.91 -16.95
C ARG A 95 30.07 -12.47 -17.22
N ALA A 96 29.23 -12.31 -16.18
CA ALA A 96 27.88 -11.83 -16.34
C ALA A 96 27.85 -10.36 -16.85
N ALA A 97 28.74 -9.51 -16.31
CA ALA A 97 28.92 -8.13 -16.76
C ALA A 97 29.35 -8.07 -18.24
N ALA A 98 30.37 -8.89 -18.64
CA ALA A 98 30.83 -8.96 -20.01
C ALA A 98 29.72 -9.40 -21.00
N ILE A 99 28.83 -10.29 -20.59
CA ILE A 99 27.64 -10.67 -21.40
C ILE A 99 26.70 -9.47 -21.56
N ALA A 100 26.37 -8.76 -20.48
CA ALA A 100 25.54 -7.56 -20.54
C ALA A 100 26.14 -6.47 -21.45
N ASP A 101 27.48 -6.28 -21.40
CA ASP A 101 28.20 -5.31 -22.21
C ASP A 101 28.29 -5.73 -23.70
N SER A 102 28.21 -7.03 -24.02
CA SER A 102 28.29 -7.54 -25.40
C SER A 102 27.04 -7.28 -26.23
N PHE A 103 25.89 -6.94 -25.64
CA PHE A 103 24.66 -6.72 -26.39
C PHE A 103 24.71 -5.41 -27.21
N THR A 104 24.01 -5.34 -28.33
CA THR A 104 23.64 -4.04 -28.92
C THR A 104 22.68 -3.30 -27.98
N ILE A 105 22.51 -1.98 -28.13
CA ILE A 105 21.56 -1.22 -27.31
C ILE A 105 20.13 -1.76 -27.47
N ALA A 106 19.72 -2.01 -28.73
CA ALA A 106 18.41 -2.58 -29.03
C ALA A 106 18.21 -3.95 -28.34
N ARG A 107 19.22 -4.84 -28.40
CA ARG A 107 19.16 -6.14 -27.74
C ARG A 107 19.12 -6.02 -26.22
N ALA A 108 19.88 -5.09 -25.64
CA ALA A 108 19.85 -4.81 -24.20
C ALA A 108 18.47 -4.31 -23.73
N ASP A 109 17.79 -3.47 -24.54
CA ASP A 109 16.40 -3.03 -24.27
C ASP A 109 15.42 -4.22 -24.27
N GLU A 110 15.51 -5.12 -25.27
CA GLU A 110 14.67 -6.32 -25.34
C GLU A 110 14.91 -7.25 -24.15
N VAL A 111 16.17 -7.47 -23.77
CA VAL A 111 16.55 -8.31 -22.62
C VAL A 111 16.08 -7.69 -21.31
N ALA A 112 16.24 -6.38 -21.10
CA ALA A 112 15.72 -5.68 -19.91
C ALA A 112 14.20 -5.78 -19.83
N ARG A 113 13.51 -5.68 -20.96
CA ARG A 113 12.06 -5.86 -21.03
C ARG A 113 11.62 -7.27 -20.69
N ALA A 114 12.34 -8.29 -21.13
CA ALA A 114 12.06 -9.69 -20.80
C ALA A 114 12.17 -9.95 -19.29
N PHE A 115 13.22 -9.45 -18.62
CA PHE A 115 13.35 -9.54 -17.17
C PHE A 115 12.27 -8.75 -16.43
N THR A 116 11.86 -7.59 -16.93
CA THR A 116 10.78 -6.79 -16.34
C THR A 116 9.44 -7.55 -16.44
N CYS A 117 9.11 -8.13 -17.59
CA CYS A 117 7.92 -8.99 -17.73
C CYS A 117 7.99 -10.21 -16.79
N TYR A 118 9.14 -10.87 -16.70
CA TYR A 118 9.33 -11.98 -15.77
C TYR A 118 9.05 -11.60 -14.32
N PHE A 119 9.51 -10.43 -13.86
CA PHE A 119 9.19 -9.98 -12.49
C PHE A 119 7.70 -9.75 -12.26
N HIS A 120 6.98 -9.23 -13.23
CA HIS A 120 5.52 -9.11 -13.11
C HIS A 120 4.86 -10.47 -12.92
N LEU A 121 5.32 -11.49 -13.64
CA LEU A 121 4.78 -12.86 -13.54
C LEU A 121 5.15 -13.56 -12.22
N VAL A 122 6.39 -13.39 -11.74
CA VAL A 122 6.82 -13.95 -10.44
C VAL A 122 6.07 -13.29 -9.28
N ASN A 123 5.92 -11.96 -9.32
CA ASN A 123 5.15 -11.23 -8.30
C ASN A 123 3.69 -11.69 -8.26
N LEU A 124 3.10 -11.95 -9.43
CA LEU A 124 1.75 -12.52 -9.56
C LEU A 124 1.66 -13.93 -8.95
N ALA A 125 2.62 -14.81 -9.22
CA ALA A 125 2.65 -16.18 -8.66
C ALA A 125 2.76 -16.15 -7.13
N GLU A 126 3.57 -15.24 -6.56
CA GLU A 126 3.68 -15.06 -5.11
C GLU A 126 2.37 -14.53 -4.49
N GLU A 127 1.74 -13.55 -5.13
CA GLU A 127 0.46 -13.01 -4.71
C GLU A 127 -0.62 -14.12 -4.74
N HIS A 128 -0.66 -14.88 -5.81
CA HIS A 128 -1.59 -16.02 -5.95
C HIS A 128 -1.36 -17.09 -4.89
N GLN A 129 -0.11 -17.41 -4.55
CA GLN A 129 0.22 -18.32 -3.46
C GLN A 129 -0.24 -17.79 -2.08
N ARG A 130 -0.13 -16.49 -1.84
CA ARG A 130 -0.69 -15.88 -0.61
C ARG A 130 -2.20 -16.08 -0.53
N VAL A 131 -2.91 -15.89 -1.64
CA VAL A 131 -4.36 -16.10 -1.72
C VAL A 131 -4.73 -17.57 -1.43
N ARG A 132 -3.98 -18.56 -2.00
CA ARG A 132 -4.17 -19.99 -1.68
C ARG A 132 -4.05 -20.25 -0.20
N VAL A 133 -2.97 -19.78 0.43
CA VAL A 133 -2.75 -19.96 1.89
C VAL A 133 -3.87 -19.32 2.72
N LEU A 134 -4.39 -18.15 2.31
CA LEU A 134 -5.51 -17.51 3.00
C LEU A 134 -6.81 -18.31 2.86
N ARG A 135 -7.09 -18.89 1.69
CA ARG A 135 -8.25 -19.76 1.45
C ARG A 135 -8.16 -21.06 2.26
N GLU A 136 -7.00 -21.71 2.30
CA GLU A 136 -6.75 -22.91 3.09
C GLU A 136 -6.98 -22.66 4.59
N ARG A 137 -6.46 -21.56 5.13
CA ARG A 137 -6.67 -21.18 6.53
C ARG A 137 -8.14 -20.87 6.84
N ALA A 138 -8.86 -20.26 5.92
CA ALA A 138 -10.29 -20.00 6.07
C ALA A 138 -11.12 -21.28 6.09
N GLY A 139 -10.73 -22.31 5.31
CA GLY A 139 -11.37 -23.64 5.30
C GLY A 139 -11.04 -24.52 6.50
N GLN A 140 -9.92 -24.25 7.20
CA GLN A 140 -9.46 -24.99 8.39
C GLN A 140 -9.93 -24.39 9.72
N ALA A 141 -10.67 -23.28 9.72
CA ALA A 141 -11.23 -22.70 10.93
C ALA A 141 -12.16 -23.73 11.61
N PRO A 142 -11.97 -24.10 12.91
CA PRO A 142 -12.78 -25.09 13.54
C PRO A 142 -14.24 -24.65 13.58
N SER A 143 -15.14 -25.46 13.02
CA SER A 143 -16.57 -25.31 13.23
C SER A 143 -16.86 -25.46 14.72
N ARG A 144 -17.08 -24.34 15.43
CA ARG A 144 -17.60 -24.37 16.81
C ARG A 144 -19.03 -24.88 16.77
N GLY A 145 -19.22 -26.16 17.10
CA GLY A 145 -20.57 -26.69 17.26
C GLY A 145 -20.68 -28.21 17.15
N SER A 146 -20.13 -28.93 18.12
CA SER A 146 -20.75 -30.17 18.58
C SER A 146 -20.46 -30.30 20.08
N GLY A 147 -21.51 -30.10 20.86
CA GLY A 147 -21.49 -30.43 22.29
C GLY A 147 -21.13 -31.88 22.54
N PRO A 148 -20.70 -32.23 23.77
CA PRO A 148 -20.23 -33.59 24.05
C PRO A 148 -21.37 -34.60 23.93
N SER A 149 -21.32 -35.46 22.91
CA SER A 149 -22.15 -36.68 22.92
C SER A 149 -21.54 -37.67 23.90
N THR A 150 -22.22 -37.94 25.00
CA THR A 150 -21.97 -39.05 25.88
C THR A 150 -22.28 -40.35 25.12
N GLY A 151 -21.24 -41.12 24.84
CA GLY A 151 -21.34 -42.44 24.25
C GLY A 151 -20.16 -43.32 24.72
N SER A 152 -20.44 -44.14 25.71
CA SER A 152 -19.57 -45.20 26.25
C SER A 152 -19.25 -46.27 25.22
N GLY A 153 -17.99 -46.70 25.13
CA GLY A 153 -17.59 -47.84 24.32
C GLY A 153 -16.10 -48.20 24.49
N THR A 154 -15.86 -49.21 25.27
CA THR A 154 -14.60 -49.84 25.66
C THR A 154 -13.84 -50.55 24.55
N GLN A 155 -12.52 -50.62 24.73
CA GLN A 155 -11.49 -51.65 24.47
C GLN A 155 -10.33 -51.19 23.61
N ALA A 156 -9.18 -51.12 24.17
CA ALA A 156 -8.12 -52.06 24.57
C ALA A 156 -7.08 -52.28 23.47
N GLY A 157 -5.85 -51.86 23.78
CA GLY A 157 -4.65 -52.70 23.70
C GLY A 157 -3.70 -52.43 22.51
N GLN A 158 -2.59 -51.80 22.72
CA GLN A 158 -1.23 -52.32 22.71
C GLN A 158 -0.17 -51.22 22.49
N ALA A 159 0.75 -51.12 23.42
CA ALA A 159 2.10 -50.52 23.27
C ALA A 159 3.10 -51.66 23.31
N PRO A 160 4.44 -51.48 23.27
CA PRO A 160 5.29 -50.37 22.84
C PRO A 160 6.48 -50.86 21.97
N SER A 161 7.23 -49.93 21.36
CA SER A 161 8.65 -50.20 21.10
C SER A 161 9.51 -48.93 21.27
N THR A 162 10.51 -49.09 22.05
CA THR A 162 11.57 -48.19 22.50
C THR A 162 12.50 -47.73 21.38
N GLY A 163 12.84 -46.47 21.37
CA GLY A 163 13.94 -45.91 20.58
C GLY A 163 14.40 -44.58 21.19
N SER A 164 15.51 -44.65 21.91
CA SER A 164 16.17 -43.49 22.54
C SER A 164 16.79 -42.50 21.53
N GLY A 165 16.40 -41.27 21.59
CA GLY A 165 17.07 -40.17 20.92
C GLY A 165 16.77 -38.88 21.65
N THR A 166 17.77 -38.29 22.27
CA THR A 166 17.75 -37.04 23.00
C THR A 166 17.27 -35.89 22.12
N PRO A 167 16.31 -35.05 22.53
CA PRO A 167 15.93 -33.89 21.78
C PRO A 167 16.80 -32.71 22.19
N VAL A 168 17.49 -32.15 21.22
CA VAL A 168 18.08 -30.80 21.25
C VAL A 168 16.95 -29.79 21.24
N GLY A 169 17.07 -28.78 22.09
CA GLY A 169 16.05 -27.81 22.47
C GLY A 169 15.27 -27.17 21.33
N SER A 170 13.98 -27.42 21.35
CA SER A 170 12.99 -26.67 20.59
C SER A 170 12.75 -25.32 21.27
N GLY A 171 13.00 -24.23 20.54
CA GLY A 171 12.52 -22.90 20.92
C GLY A 171 10.99 -22.87 21.07
N PRO A 172 10.43 -21.85 21.71
CA PRO A 172 9.04 -21.85 22.14
C PRO A 172 8.09 -22.06 20.96
N SER A 173 7.33 -23.15 21.04
CA SER A 173 6.23 -23.45 20.14
C SER A 173 5.23 -22.28 20.19
N THR A 174 5.03 -21.61 19.08
CA THR A 174 3.90 -20.69 18.89
C THR A 174 2.62 -21.52 18.88
N GLY A 175 2.06 -21.72 20.08
CA GLY A 175 0.78 -22.41 20.25
C GLY A 175 -0.36 -21.63 19.57
N SER A 176 -1.46 -22.30 19.36
CA SER A 176 -2.70 -21.82 18.72
C SER A 176 -3.23 -20.46 19.20
N GLY A 177 -2.73 -19.91 20.32
CA GLY A 177 -3.04 -18.60 20.83
C GLY A 177 -2.45 -17.43 20.02
N ALA A 178 -1.31 -17.59 19.34
CA ALA A 178 -0.68 -16.52 18.58
C ALA A 178 -1.42 -16.21 17.25
N HIS A 179 -2.11 -17.17 16.67
CA HIS A 179 -2.94 -16.96 15.48
C HIS A 179 -4.28 -16.29 15.78
N ALA A 180 -4.79 -16.40 16.99
CA ALA A 180 -6.05 -15.77 17.38
C ALA A 180 -5.94 -14.24 17.52
N THR A 181 -4.79 -13.69 17.90
CA THR A 181 -4.60 -12.27 18.18
C THR A 181 -4.32 -11.41 16.95
N ASP A 182 -4.13 -12.00 15.78
CA ASP A 182 -3.90 -11.29 14.52
C ASP A 182 -5.20 -11.05 13.70
N THR A 183 -6.36 -11.26 14.33
CA THR A 183 -7.68 -10.90 13.82
C THR A 183 -8.42 -10.02 14.82
N VAL A 184 -9.34 -9.16 14.36
CA VAL A 184 -10.14 -8.29 15.25
C VAL A 184 -10.94 -9.13 16.25
N ALA A 185 -11.49 -10.25 15.85
CA ALA A 185 -12.24 -11.14 16.74
C ALA A 185 -11.36 -11.70 17.87
N GLY A 186 -10.15 -12.16 17.53
CA GLY A 186 -9.20 -12.66 18.55
C GLY A 186 -8.66 -11.55 19.45
N ALA A 187 -8.36 -10.37 18.86
CA ALA A 187 -7.97 -9.19 19.60
C ALA A 187 -9.05 -8.74 20.60
N TYR A 188 -10.30 -8.71 20.15
CA TYR A 188 -11.45 -8.36 21.00
C TYR A 188 -11.67 -9.38 22.12
N ALA A 189 -11.58 -10.67 21.85
CA ALA A 189 -11.69 -11.71 22.86
C ALA A 189 -10.63 -11.55 23.96
N ARG A 190 -9.37 -11.32 23.57
CA ARG A 190 -8.30 -11.03 24.52
C ARG A 190 -8.54 -9.76 25.31
N LEU A 191 -8.96 -8.69 24.66
CA LEU A 191 -9.26 -7.40 25.32
C LEU A 191 -10.37 -7.57 26.37
N ARG A 192 -11.42 -8.36 26.08
CA ARG A 192 -12.48 -8.69 27.02
C ARG A 192 -11.96 -9.39 28.29
N GLU A 193 -10.98 -10.28 28.13
CA GLU A 193 -10.33 -10.96 29.27
C GLU A 193 -9.53 -9.96 30.13
N GLU A 194 -8.91 -8.93 29.52
CA GLU A 194 -8.06 -7.97 30.23
C GLU A 194 -8.86 -6.83 30.90
N VAL A 195 -9.93 -6.30 30.24
CA VAL A 195 -10.63 -5.10 30.67
C VAL A 195 -12.14 -5.27 30.91
N GLY A 196 -12.70 -6.46 30.67
CA GLY A 196 -14.12 -6.78 30.76
C GLY A 196 -14.94 -6.36 29.54
N ASP A 197 -16.22 -6.83 29.51
CA ASP A 197 -17.08 -6.73 28.32
C ASP A 197 -17.41 -5.29 27.92
N ASP A 198 -17.81 -4.45 28.90
CA ASP A 198 -18.25 -3.08 28.63
C ASP A 198 -17.13 -2.20 28.09
N GLU A 199 -15.94 -2.29 28.66
CA GLU A 199 -14.77 -1.53 28.22
C GLU A 199 -14.28 -2.03 26.85
N ALA A 200 -14.18 -3.34 26.67
CA ALA A 200 -13.81 -3.93 25.39
C ALA A 200 -14.79 -3.50 24.28
N ARG A 201 -16.10 -3.43 24.60
CA ARG A 201 -17.12 -2.94 23.69
C ARG A 201 -16.91 -1.47 23.32
N ARG A 202 -16.69 -0.60 24.31
CA ARG A 202 -16.41 0.82 24.06
C ARG A 202 -15.20 1.00 23.14
N ARG A 203 -14.12 0.23 23.36
CA ARG A 203 -12.92 0.29 22.51
C ARG A 203 -13.17 -0.22 21.08
N LEU A 204 -14.00 -1.25 20.93
CA LEU A 204 -14.40 -1.72 19.59
C LEU A 204 -15.25 -0.67 18.86
N ASP A 205 -16.17 0.00 19.56
CA ASP A 205 -17.00 1.07 18.98
C ASP A 205 -16.14 2.30 18.59
N GLY A 206 -15.07 2.56 19.35
CA GLY A 206 -14.09 3.61 19.09
C GLY A 206 -13.05 3.27 18.00
N LEU A 207 -12.96 2.01 17.59
CA LEU A 207 -11.93 1.56 16.61
C LEU A 207 -11.97 2.37 15.31
N ARG A 208 -10.80 2.83 14.85
CA ARG A 208 -10.62 3.53 13.57
C ARG A 208 -9.33 3.08 12.88
N PHE A 209 -9.46 2.65 11.66
CA PHE A 209 -8.35 2.42 10.73
C PHE A 209 -8.48 3.38 9.55
N HIS A 210 -7.49 4.25 9.36
CA HIS A 210 -7.56 5.34 8.40
C HIS A 210 -6.34 5.33 7.45
N PRO A 211 -6.33 4.47 6.41
CA PRO A 211 -5.32 4.56 5.37
C PRO A 211 -5.56 5.79 4.49
N VAL A 212 -4.50 6.56 4.25
CA VAL A 212 -4.50 7.75 3.39
C VAL A 212 -3.68 7.46 2.14
N PHE A 213 -4.33 7.45 1.00
CA PHE A 213 -3.70 7.12 -0.28
C PHE A 213 -2.96 8.32 -0.84
N THR A 214 -1.69 8.11 -1.21
CA THR A 214 -0.86 9.16 -1.79
C THR A 214 -0.40 8.77 -3.18
N ALA A 215 -0.24 9.76 -4.06
CA ALA A 215 0.44 9.56 -5.33
C ALA A 215 1.90 9.22 -5.06
N HIS A 216 2.41 8.18 -5.72
CA HIS A 216 3.79 7.77 -5.52
C HIS A 216 4.62 7.97 -6.78
N PRO A 217 5.71 8.73 -6.71
CA PRO A 217 6.53 9.06 -7.88
C PRO A 217 7.41 7.90 -8.37
N THR A 218 7.29 6.70 -7.82
CA THR A 218 8.08 5.52 -8.21
C THR A 218 7.25 4.40 -8.85
N GLU A 219 5.91 4.53 -8.92
CA GLU A 219 5.05 3.60 -9.63
C GLU A 219 5.11 3.87 -11.14
N ALA A 220 6.09 3.25 -11.80
CA ALA A 220 6.25 3.35 -13.26
C ALA A 220 5.21 2.54 -14.05
N ARG A 221 4.44 1.65 -13.38
CA ARG A 221 3.50 0.76 -14.04
C ARG A 221 2.37 1.53 -14.73
N ARG A 222 2.19 1.27 -16.01
CA ARG A 222 1.02 1.78 -16.75
C ARG A 222 -0.23 1.03 -16.31
N ARG A 223 -1.38 1.72 -16.30
CA ARG A 223 -2.68 1.09 -16.01
C ARG A 223 -2.94 -0.15 -16.90
N ALA A 224 -2.50 -0.13 -18.18
CA ALA A 224 -2.59 -1.28 -19.08
C ALA A 224 -1.85 -2.51 -18.54
N VAL A 225 -0.64 -2.32 -17.97
CA VAL A 225 0.16 -3.40 -17.37
C VAL A 225 -0.55 -3.97 -16.13
N SER A 226 -1.04 -3.10 -15.22
CA SER A 226 -1.79 -3.54 -14.04
C SER A 226 -3.08 -4.30 -14.40
N SER A 227 -3.79 -3.85 -15.43
CA SER A 227 -4.99 -4.55 -15.93
C SER A 227 -4.67 -5.92 -16.53
N SER A 228 -3.55 -6.05 -17.26
CA SER A 228 -3.09 -7.34 -17.80
C SER A 228 -2.70 -8.32 -16.68
N ILE A 229 -1.96 -7.84 -15.66
CA ILE A 229 -1.59 -8.65 -14.48
C ILE A 229 -2.83 -9.15 -13.75
N ARG A 230 -3.87 -8.32 -13.58
CA ARG A 230 -5.13 -8.74 -12.96
C ARG A 230 -5.83 -9.82 -13.75
N ARG A 231 -5.98 -9.66 -15.08
CA ARG A 231 -6.57 -10.72 -15.92
C ARG A 231 -5.78 -12.02 -15.83
N LEU A 232 -4.44 -11.94 -15.75
CA LEU A 232 -3.61 -13.12 -15.50
C LEU A 232 -3.88 -13.75 -14.12
N SER A 233 -4.13 -12.94 -13.07
CA SER A 233 -4.52 -13.44 -11.74
C SER A 233 -5.83 -14.21 -11.77
N GLU A 234 -6.83 -13.67 -12.47
CA GLU A 234 -8.13 -14.33 -12.68
C GLU A 234 -7.95 -15.67 -13.45
N LEU A 235 -7.12 -15.67 -14.48
CA LEU A 235 -6.81 -16.87 -15.28
C LEU A 235 -6.06 -17.93 -14.49
N LEU A 236 -5.13 -17.55 -13.58
CA LEU A 236 -4.49 -18.47 -12.65
C LEU A 236 -5.52 -19.11 -11.70
N THR A 237 -6.46 -18.32 -11.19
CA THR A 237 -7.55 -18.83 -10.35
C THR A 237 -8.44 -19.82 -11.11
N GLN A 238 -8.75 -19.53 -12.38
CA GLN A 238 -9.50 -20.45 -13.25
C GLN A 238 -8.70 -21.72 -13.54
N HIS A 239 -7.40 -21.61 -13.77
CA HIS A 239 -6.50 -22.75 -13.97
C HIS A 239 -6.45 -23.67 -12.74
N ASP A 240 -6.37 -23.10 -11.52
CA ASP A 240 -6.42 -23.86 -10.27
C ASP A 240 -7.73 -24.62 -10.06
N ALA A 241 -8.85 -24.03 -10.49
CA ALA A 241 -10.17 -24.65 -10.35
C ALA A 241 -10.45 -25.71 -11.42
N ALA A 242 -9.68 -25.73 -12.51
CA ALA A 242 -9.85 -26.65 -13.61
C ALA A 242 -9.33 -28.05 -13.28
N SER A 243 -9.96 -29.09 -13.87
CA SER A 243 -9.43 -30.46 -13.79
C SER A 243 -8.18 -30.61 -14.66
N ALA A 244 -7.14 -31.25 -14.13
CA ALA A 244 -5.87 -31.49 -14.83
C ALA A 244 -6.09 -32.20 -16.18
N GLY A 245 -5.54 -31.64 -17.26
CA GLY A 245 -5.70 -32.13 -18.64
C GLY A 245 -7.07 -31.81 -19.26
N GLY A 246 -7.94 -31.08 -18.58
CA GLY A 246 -9.27 -30.73 -19.07
C GLY A 246 -9.27 -29.57 -20.09
N SER A 247 -10.38 -29.44 -20.82
CA SER A 247 -10.55 -28.35 -21.80
C SER A 247 -10.48 -26.95 -21.20
N GLU A 248 -10.87 -26.79 -19.93
CA GLU A 248 -10.82 -25.52 -19.22
C GLU A 248 -9.40 -25.12 -18.83
N GLU A 249 -8.56 -26.08 -18.38
CA GLU A 249 -7.14 -25.84 -18.15
C GLU A 249 -6.44 -25.38 -19.42
N HIS A 250 -6.65 -26.08 -20.54
CA HIS A 250 -6.08 -25.71 -21.85
C HIS A 250 -6.58 -24.31 -22.30
N ARG A 251 -7.83 -23.97 -22.02
CA ARG A 251 -8.38 -22.65 -22.35
C ARG A 251 -7.73 -21.56 -21.49
N ALA A 252 -7.59 -21.78 -20.18
CA ALA A 252 -6.95 -20.85 -19.28
C ALA A 252 -5.49 -20.61 -19.69
N ARG A 253 -4.73 -21.67 -19.98
CA ARG A 253 -3.34 -21.59 -20.43
C ARG A 253 -3.19 -20.82 -21.75
N ARG A 254 -4.05 -21.05 -22.73
CA ARG A 254 -4.03 -20.31 -24.00
C ARG A 254 -4.31 -18.83 -23.79
N ARG A 255 -5.28 -18.48 -22.94
CA ARG A 255 -5.57 -17.09 -22.60
C ARG A 255 -4.46 -16.42 -21.80
N MET A 256 -3.79 -17.16 -20.92
CA MET A 256 -2.59 -16.64 -20.25
C MET A 256 -1.48 -16.33 -21.24
N LEU A 257 -1.27 -17.16 -22.26
CA LEU A 257 -0.28 -16.90 -23.32
C LEU A 257 -0.61 -15.61 -24.09
N GLU A 258 -1.89 -15.42 -24.46
CA GLU A 258 -2.39 -14.19 -25.10
C GLU A 258 -2.16 -12.94 -24.23
N GLU A 259 -2.42 -13.03 -22.93
CA GLU A 259 -2.19 -11.92 -22.01
C GLU A 259 -0.70 -11.62 -21.75
N ILE A 260 0.16 -12.65 -21.77
CA ILE A 260 1.62 -12.48 -21.65
C ILE A 260 2.18 -11.85 -22.93
N ASP A 261 1.68 -12.24 -24.12
CA ASP A 261 2.03 -11.57 -25.38
C ASP A 261 1.56 -10.10 -25.38
N THR A 262 0.37 -9.84 -24.87
CA THR A 262 -0.13 -8.48 -24.68
C THR A 262 0.77 -7.68 -23.72
N LEU A 263 1.20 -8.26 -22.60
CA LEU A 263 2.11 -7.64 -21.65
C LEU A 263 3.47 -7.34 -22.30
N TRP A 264 4.01 -8.28 -23.07
CA TRP A 264 5.24 -8.10 -23.85
C TRP A 264 5.14 -6.97 -24.87
N ARG A 265 4.03 -6.85 -25.60
CA ARG A 265 3.82 -5.81 -26.62
C ARG A 265 3.37 -4.45 -26.05
N THR A 266 2.95 -4.42 -24.79
CA THR A 266 2.58 -3.17 -24.12
C THR A 266 3.81 -2.31 -23.87
N ALA A 267 3.81 -1.05 -24.25
CA ALA A 267 4.92 -0.14 -23.98
C ALA A 267 5.19 -0.07 -22.47
N PRO A 268 6.40 -0.40 -21.99
CA PRO A 268 6.69 -0.49 -20.56
C PRO A 268 6.76 0.88 -19.88
N LEU A 269 7.23 1.90 -20.62
CA LEU A 269 7.39 3.27 -20.10
C LEU A 269 6.25 4.18 -20.58
N ARG A 270 5.91 5.17 -19.76
CA ARG A 270 4.99 6.24 -20.15
C ARG A 270 5.72 7.23 -21.06
N ALA A 271 5.08 7.68 -22.12
CA ALA A 271 5.62 8.70 -23.02
C ALA A 271 5.54 10.11 -22.43
N GLN A 272 4.59 10.35 -21.51
CA GLN A 272 4.34 11.65 -20.88
C GLN A 272 4.14 11.49 -19.38
N LYS A 273 4.51 12.51 -18.62
CA LYS A 273 4.21 12.57 -17.18
C LYS A 273 2.69 12.59 -16.97
N PRO A 274 2.17 11.80 -16.00
CA PRO A 274 0.75 11.85 -15.67
C PRO A 274 0.39 13.22 -15.10
N SER A 275 -0.81 13.69 -15.39
CA SER A 275 -1.40 14.82 -14.69
C SER A 275 -1.84 14.41 -13.27
N PRO A 276 -2.02 15.34 -12.32
CA PRO A 276 -2.59 15.00 -11.01
C PRO A 276 -3.95 14.28 -11.10
N THR A 277 -4.78 14.63 -12.07
CA THR A 277 -6.09 13.97 -12.28
C THR A 277 -5.97 12.56 -12.86
N ASP A 278 -4.90 12.23 -13.61
CA ASP A 278 -4.60 10.85 -14.02
C ASP A 278 -4.19 9.98 -12.83
N GLU A 279 -3.48 10.57 -11.88
CA GLU A 279 -3.13 9.90 -10.62
C GLU A 279 -4.41 9.62 -9.79
N VAL A 280 -5.32 10.58 -9.68
CA VAL A 280 -6.64 10.39 -9.04
C VAL A 280 -7.37 9.21 -9.67
N ARG A 281 -7.53 9.20 -11.01
CA ARG A 281 -8.21 8.11 -11.73
C ARG A 281 -7.55 6.75 -11.53
N THR A 282 -6.21 6.72 -11.37
CA THR A 282 -5.47 5.48 -11.11
C THR A 282 -5.80 4.91 -9.74
N VAL A 283 -5.84 5.75 -8.71
CA VAL A 283 -6.19 5.34 -7.34
C VAL A 283 -7.65 4.93 -7.25
N MET A 284 -8.56 5.64 -7.95
CA MET A 284 -10.00 5.26 -7.97
C MET A 284 -10.25 3.86 -8.52
N GLY A 285 -9.37 3.36 -9.38
CA GLY A 285 -9.45 1.97 -9.87
C GLY A 285 -9.42 0.93 -8.73
N VAL A 286 -8.63 1.16 -7.67
CA VAL A 286 -8.56 0.25 -6.50
C VAL A 286 -9.89 0.19 -5.74
N PHE A 287 -10.64 1.30 -5.71
CA PHE A 287 -11.97 1.31 -5.10
C PHE A 287 -12.97 0.53 -5.92
N ASP A 288 -13.05 0.79 -7.22
CA ASP A 288 -13.99 0.11 -8.12
C ASP A 288 -13.76 -1.40 -8.17
N GLU A 289 -12.49 -1.80 -8.16
CA GLU A 289 -12.07 -3.18 -8.36
C GLU A 289 -12.10 -4.00 -7.07
N THR A 290 -11.85 -3.37 -5.92
CA THR A 290 -11.65 -4.10 -4.66
C THR A 290 -12.37 -3.47 -3.48
N LEU A 291 -12.00 -2.26 -3.05
CA LEU A 291 -12.33 -1.76 -1.71
C LEU A 291 -13.83 -1.53 -1.50
N PHE A 292 -14.53 -1.01 -2.49
CA PHE A 292 -15.96 -0.68 -2.38
C PHE A 292 -16.82 -1.87 -1.96
N THR A 293 -16.47 -3.07 -2.45
CA THR A 293 -17.16 -4.31 -2.09
C THR A 293 -16.51 -5.03 -0.92
N THR A 294 -15.19 -4.98 -0.80
CA THR A 294 -14.43 -5.78 0.18
C THR A 294 -14.61 -5.27 1.61
N VAL A 295 -14.65 -3.95 1.84
CA VAL A 295 -14.71 -3.39 3.20
C VAL A 295 -15.96 -3.83 3.97
N PRO A 296 -17.20 -3.80 3.42
CA PRO A 296 -18.37 -4.36 4.09
C PRO A 296 -18.25 -5.86 4.40
N HIS A 297 -17.56 -6.61 3.54
CA HIS A 297 -17.28 -8.02 3.80
C HIS A 297 -16.29 -8.24 4.94
N VAL A 298 -15.33 -7.31 5.17
CA VAL A 298 -14.47 -7.34 6.37
C VAL A 298 -15.33 -7.21 7.62
N TYR A 299 -16.24 -6.24 7.68
CA TYR A 299 -17.13 -6.06 8.84
C TYR A 299 -17.98 -7.30 9.07
N ARG A 300 -18.56 -7.85 8.01
CA ARG A 300 -19.37 -9.07 8.08
C ARG A 300 -18.56 -10.25 8.63
N ARG A 301 -17.36 -10.48 8.10
CA ARG A 301 -16.49 -11.57 8.55
C ARG A 301 -16.12 -11.46 10.03
N ILE A 302 -15.88 -10.25 10.51
CA ILE A 302 -15.61 -10.00 11.94
C ILE A 302 -16.88 -10.28 12.76
N ASP A 303 -18.04 -9.80 12.30
CA ASP A 303 -19.33 -10.04 12.95
C ASP A 303 -19.67 -11.54 13.02
N ASP A 304 -19.41 -12.29 11.93
CA ASP A 304 -19.54 -13.75 11.87
C ASP A 304 -18.66 -14.44 12.92
N ALA A 305 -17.43 -13.99 13.08
CA ALA A 305 -16.51 -14.56 14.06
C ALA A 305 -16.91 -14.25 15.52
N LEU A 306 -17.52 -13.07 15.77
CA LEU A 306 -17.97 -12.64 17.11
C LEU A 306 -19.33 -13.23 17.50
N ARG A 307 -20.24 -13.43 16.55
CA ARG A 307 -21.63 -13.77 16.81
C ARG A 307 -22.08 -15.13 16.31
N GLY A 308 -21.29 -15.78 15.46
CA GLY A 308 -21.62 -17.09 14.90
C GLY A 308 -22.93 -17.07 14.10
N GLU A 309 -23.88 -17.93 14.42
CA GLU A 309 -25.15 -18.11 13.69
C GLU A 309 -26.09 -16.90 13.76
N GLU A 310 -25.92 -16.02 14.72
CA GLU A 310 -26.70 -14.79 14.86
C GLU A 310 -26.27 -13.69 13.89
N SER A 311 -25.08 -13.77 13.35
CA SER A 311 -24.60 -12.81 12.35
C SER A 311 -25.49 -12.84 11.12
N GLY A 312 -25.78 -11.68 10.55
CA GLY A 312 -26.70 -11.53 9.43
C GLY A 312 -28.18 -11.76 9.75
N ALA A 313 -28.53 -12.10 11.00
CA ALA A 313 -29.92 -12.24 11.48
C ALA A 313 -30.29 -11.24 12.60
N SER A 314 -29.31 -10.49 13.11
CA SER A 314 -29.51 -9.45 14.13
C SER A 314 -28.53 -8.29 13.87
N ALA A 315 -28.76 -7.15 14.58
CA ALA A 315 -27.93 -5.95 14.43
C ALA A 315 -26.45 -6.29 14.69
N PRO A 316 -25.54 -5.88 13.81
CA PRO A 316 -24.12 -6.21 13.96
C PRO A 316 -23.50 -5.53 15.18
N VAL A 317 -22.47 -6.15 15.75
CA VAL A 317 -21.65 -5.53 16.80
C VAL A 317 -20.47 -4.74 16.23
N VAL A 318 -20.12 -4.97 14.98
CA VAL A 318 -18.96 -4.34 14.33
C VAL A 318 -19.39 -3.01 13.68
N PRO A 319 -18.82 -1.86 14.13
CA PRO A 319 -19.07 -0.58 13.47
C PRO A 319 -18.35 -0.47 12.13
N ALA A 320 -18.72 0.51 11.31
CA ALA A 320 -17.95 0.92 10.16
C ALA A 320 -16.68 1.65 10.62
N PHE A 321 -15.61 0.91 10.92
CA PHE A 321 -14.38 1.45 11.51
C PHE A 321 -13.33 1.92 10.48
N VAL A 322 -13.47 1.56 9.20
CA VAL A 322 -12.54 2.00 8.16
C VAL A 322 -12.92 3.39 7.68
N ARG A 323 -11.92 4.27 7.59
CA ARG A 323 -11.98 5.58 6.95
C ARG A 323 -10.90 5.61 5.89
N ILE A 324 -11.14 6.22 4.75
CA ILE A 324 -10.13 6.27 3.70
C ILE A 324 -9.88 7.72 3.32
N GLY A 325 -8.63 8.14 3.50
CA GLY A 325 -8.15 9.46 3.08
C GLY A 325 -7.45 9.42 1.73
N SER A 326 -7.26 10.58 1.11
CA SER A 326 -6.47 10.75 -0.10
C SER A 326 -5.75 12.10 -0.11
N TRP A 327 -4.48 12.06 -0.52
CA TRP A 327 -3.69 13.27 -0.83
C TRP A 327 -3.64 13.56 -2.33
N VAL A 328 -4.12 12.61 -3.15
CA VAL A 328 -4.04 12.73 -4.61
C VAL A 328 -5.01 13.81 -5.10
N GLY A 329 -4.47 14.91 -5.61
CA GLY A 329 -5.21 16.12 -5.96
C GLY A 329 -5.37 17.14 -4.83
N GLY A 330 -4.83 16.87 -3.62
CA GLY A 330 -4.83 17.78 -2.46
C GLY A 330 -3.43 18.19 -1.97
N ASP A 331 -2.39 17.44 -2.32
CA ASP A 331 -1.02 17.71 -1.89
C ASP A 331 -0.31 18.71 -2.78
N ARG A 332 -0.18 19.94 -2.28
CA ARG A 332 0.46 21.09 -2.97
C ARG A 332 1.92 21.28 -2.59
N ASP A 333 2.38 20.65 -1.53
CA ASP A 333 3.75 20.84 -1.06
C ASP A 333 4.77 20.48 -2.14
N GLY A 334 5.33 21.52 -2.76
CA GLY A 334 6.26 21.43 -3.87
C GLY A 334 5.70 20.77 -5.15
N ASN A 335 4.38 20.76 -5.35
CA ASN A 335 3.74 20.35 -6.60
C ASN A 335 2.91 21.48 -7.20
N PRO A 336 3.46 22.29 -8.11
CA PRO A 336 2.77 23.43 -8.70
C PRO A 336 1.60 23.03 -9.62
N PHE A 337 1.47 21.75 -9.97
CA PHE A 337 0.40 21.25 -10.84
C PHE A 337 -0.87 20.89 -10.06
N VAL A 338 -0.82 20.84 -8.73
CA VAL A 338 -2.00 20.64 -7.88
C VAL A 338 -2.58 22.02 -7.53
N THR A 339 -3.52 22.46 -8.32
CA THR A 339 -4.24 23.74 -8.16
C THR A 339 -5.60 23.55 -7.48
N ALA A 340 -6.26 24.64 -7.08
CA ALA A 340 -7.63 24.64 -6.56
C ALA A 340 -8.61 23.94 -7.52
N ALA A 341 -8.45 24.20 -8.83
CA ALA A 341 -9.24 23.53 -9.87
C ALA A 341 -9.03 22.01 -9.87
N VAL A 342 -7.78 21.55 -9.74
CA VAL A 342 -7.46 20.12 -9.63
C VAL A 342 -8.06 19.50 -8.37
N THR A 343 -8.09 20.22 -7.25
CA THR A 343 -8.70 19.76 -5.99
C THR A 343 -10.21 19.56 -6.15
N ARG A 344 -10.90 20.50 -6.81
CA ARG A 344 -12.34 20.35 -7.14
C ARG A 344 -12.56 19.14 -8.06
N GLU A 345 -11.75 19.00 -9.12
CA GLU A 345 -11.86 17.87 -10.06
C GLU A 345 -11.58 16.52 -9.35
N ALA A 346 -10.58 16.45 -8.48
CA ALA A 346 -10.27 15.24 -7.71
C ALA A 346 -11.45 14.79 -6.84
N SER A 347 -12.06 15.73 -6.10
CA SER A 347 -13.26 15.47 -5.31
C SER A 347 -14.46 15.06 -6.18
N GLN A 348 -14.63 15.69 -7.35
CA GLN A 348 -15.70 15.32 -8.30
C GLN A 348 -15.51 13.90 -8.84
N ILE A 349 -14.29 13.53 -9.24
CA ILE A 349 -13.98 12.17 -9.71
C ILE A 349 -14.30 11.15 -8.62
N ALA A 350 -13.85 11.37 -7.38
CA ALA A 350 -14.10 10.46 -6.26
C ALA A 350 -15.60 10.30 -5.98
N SER A 351 -16.34 11.41 -5.96
CA SER A 351 -17.80 11.43 -5.78
C SER A 351 -18.53 10.64 -6.89
N ASP A 352 -18.15 10.84 -8.16
CA ASP A 352 -18.75 10.11 -9.29
C ASP A 352 -18.54 8.58 -9.16
N HIS A 353 -17.36 8.15 -8.70
CA HIS A 353 -17.07 6.73 -8.48
C HIS A 353 -17.94 6.12 -7.37
N VAL A 354 -18.07 6.76 -6.20
CA VAL A 354 -18.88 6.21 -5.10
C VAL A 354 -20.36 6.23 -5.43
N LEU A 355 -20.88 7.32 -6.00
CA LEU A 355 -22.31 7.41 -6.34
C LEU A 355 -22.69 6.37 -7.39
N ARG A 356 -21.84 6.13 -8.39
CA ARG A 356 -22.01 5.04 -9.37
C ARG A 356 -21.96 3.66 -8.71
N GLY A 357 -21.09 3.48 -7.74
CA GLY A 357 -21.00 2.25 -6.94
C GLY A 357 -22.27 2.00 -6.11
N LEU A 358 -22.76 3.03 -5.42
CA LEU A 358 -24.00 2.98 -4.62
C LEU A 358 -25.24 2.75 -5.50
N GLU A 359 -25.34 3.46 -6.63
CA GLU A 359 -26.42 3.25 -7.62
C GLU A 359 -26.51 1.77 -8.03
N ARG A 360 -25.37 1.16 -8.41
CA ARG A 360 -25.31 -0.26 -8.81
C ARG A 360 -25.64 -1.20 -7.65
N ALA A 361 -25.21 -0.89 -6.44
CA ALA A 361 -25.46 -1.72 -5.27
C ALA A 361 -26.93 -1.68 -4.87
N LEU A 362 -27.56 -0.50 -4.87
CA LEU A 362 -28.99 -0.29 -4.63
C LEU A 362 -29.84 -0.99 -5.69
N ASP A 363 -29.52 -0.82 -6.98
CA ASP A 363 -30.22 -1.48 -8.08
C ASP A 363 -30.15 -3.01 -7.97
N ARG A 364 -28.98 -3.57 -7.65
CA ARG A 364 -28.81 -5.02 -7.43
C ARG A 364 -29.69 -5.51 -6.28
N ILE A 365 -29.72 -4.82 -5.13
CA ILE A 365 -30.52 -5.22 -3.98
C ILE A 365 -32.00 -5.02 -4.29
N GLY A 366 -32.39 -3.91 -4.90
CA GLY A 366 -33.74 -3.68 -5.36
C GLY A 366 -34.26 -4.79 -6.29
N ARG A 367 -33.42 -5.32 -7.19
CA ARG A 367 -33.82 -6.44 -8.06
C ARG A 367 -34.00 -7.77 -7.33
N THR A 368 -33.33 -7.97 -6.20
CA THR A 368 -33.37 -9.24 -5.43
C THR A 368 -34.36 -9.20 -4.26
N LEU A 369 -34.85 -8.02 -3.87
CA LEU A 369 -35.77 -7.84 -2.73
C LEU A 369 -37.26 -8.07 -3.17
N THR A 370 -37.54 -9.25 -3.69
CA THR A 370 -38.85 -9.63 -4.25
C THR A 370 -39.79 -10.16 -3.16
N LEU A 371 -40.00 -9.36 -2.10
CA LEU A 371 -40.80 -9.73 -0.93
C LEU A 371 -42.22 -9.19 -1.08
N ALA A 372 -43.19 -10.10 -1.10
CA ALA A 372 -44.60 -9.75 -1.23
C ALA A 372 -45.12 -9.01 0.02
N ALA A 373 -45.97 -8.01 -0.18
CA ALA A 373 -46.55 -7.20 0.88
C ALA A 373 -47.37 -8.00 1.90
N ASP A 374 -48.02 -9.09 1.45
CA ASP A 374 -48.85 -9.96 2.32
C ASP A 374 -48.00 -10.68 3.38
N ASP A 375 -46.78 -11.12 2.98
CA ASP A 375 -45.84 -11.79 3.88
C ASP A 375 -44.86 -10.84 4.57
N THR A 376 -44.60 -9.70 3.96
CA THR A 376 -43.62 -8.69 4.46
C THR A 376 -44.23 -7.30 4.29
N PRO A 377 -45.21 -6.93 5.14
CA PRO A 377 -45.86 -5.64 5.05
C PRO A 377 -44.91 -4.48 5.30
N PRO A 378 -45.00 -3.36 4.54
CA PRO A 378 -44.21 -2.19 4.74
C PRO A 378 -44.59 -1.45 6.02
N SER A 379 -43.64 -0.84 6.70
CA SER A 379 -43.95 0.09 7.79
C SER A 379 -44.57 1.39 7.25
N ALA A 380 -45.17 2.19 8.15
CA ALA A 380 -45.69 3.51 7.80
C ALA A 380 -44.62 4.43 7.19
N GLU A 381 -43.36 4.32 7.68
CA GLU A 381 -42.23 5.11 7.14
C GLU A 381 -41.91 4.72 5.69
N VAL A 382 -41.82 3.42 5.38
CA VAL A 382 -41.56 2.92 4.02
C VAL A 382 -42.73 3.30 3.07
N THR A 383 -43.97 3.25 3.55
CA THR A 383 -45.14 3.73 2.79
C THR A 383 -45.03 5.23 2.52
N ALA A 384 -44.70 6.05 3.52
CA ALA A 384 -44.53 7.50 3.36
C ALA A 384 -43.37 7.86 2.43
N LEU A 385 -42.28 7.09 2.41
CA LEU A 385 -41.19 7.25 1.44
C LEU A 385 -41.68 7.06 -0.01
N TRP A 386 -42.47 6.01 -0.23
CA TRP A 386 -43.05 5.74 -1.53
C TRP A 386 -44.05 6.82 -1.95
N GLU A 387 -44.96 7.26 -1.06
CA GLU A 387 -45.96 8.28 -1.34
C GLU A 387 -45.32 9.65 -1.71
N ARG A 388 -44.25 10.05 -0.99
CA ARG A 388 -43.48 11.27 -1.32
C ARG A 388 -42.89 11.21 -2.72
N PHE A 389 -42.30 10.07 -3.06
CA PHE A 389 -41.72 9.88 -4.39
C PHE A 389 -42.82 9.87 -5.47
N ALA A 390 -43.90 9.15 -5.26
CA ALA A 390 -44.99 9.07 -6.20
C ALA A 390 -45.68 10.43 -6.47
N ALA A 391 -45.69 11.31 -5.46
CA ALA A 391 -46.20 12.66 -5.62
C ALA A 391 -45.22 13.55 -6.44
N ALA A 392 -43.88 13.34 -6.29
CA ALA A 392 -42.86 14.07 -7.02
C ALA A 392 -42.69 13.59 -8.47
N GLU A 393 -42.68 12.27 -8.69
CA GLU A 393 -42.43 11.64 -10.00
C GLU A 393 -43.55 10.63 -10.37
N PRO A 394 -44.81 11.03 -10.61
CA PRO A 394 -45.95 10.13 -10.78
C PRO A 394 -45.80 9.14 -11.94
N THR A 395 -45.22 9.57 -13.07
CA THR A 395 -45.03 8.70 -14.24
C THR A 395 -44.08 7.55 -13.94
N VAL A 396 -42.98 7.84 -13.22
CA VAL A 396 -41.98 6.84 -12.84
C VAL A 396 -42.52 5.93 -11.75
N ALA A 397 -43.31 6.46 -10.82
CA ALA A 397 -43.97 5.68 -9.79
C ALA A 397 -44.96 4.67 -10.39
N ASP A 398 -45.75 5.07 -11.39
CA ASP A 398 -46.67 4.18 -12.12
C ASP A 398 -45.91 3.06 -12.84
N GLU A 399 -44.77 3.34 -13.48
CA GLU A 399 -43.92 2.33 -14.11
C GLU A 399 -43.33 1.33 -13.09
N LEU A 400 -42.83 1.83 -11.94
CA LEU A 400 -42.28 0.96 -10.88
C LEU A 400 -43.40 0.14 -10.22
N ALA A 401 -44.57 0.72 -9.97
CA ALA A 401 -45.74 0.02 -9.44
C ALA A 401 -46.22 -1.08 -10.38
N ALA A 402 -46.26 -0.82 -11.68
CA ALA A 402 -46.65 -1.82 -12.68
C ALA A 402 -45.64 -2.99 -12.79
N ARG A 403 -44.34 -2.72 -12.59
CA ARG A 403 -43.28 -3.77 -12.61
C ARG A 403 -43.20 -4.58 -11.34
N SER A 404 -43.55 -3.99 -10.19
CA SER A 404 -43.42 -4.56 -8.85
C SER A 404 -44.66 -4.24 -8.01
N PRO A 405 -45.86 -4.75 -8.38
CA PRO A 405 -47.09 -4.30 -7.78
C PRO A 405 -47.20 -4.61 -6.28
N ASP A 406 -46.71 -5.76 -5.83
CA ASP A 406 -46.84 -6.26 -4.46
C ASP A 406 -45.52 -6.25 -3.69
N GLU A 407 -44.49 -5.49 -4.14
CA GLU A 407 -43.13 -5.50 -3.59
C GLU A 407 -42.74 -4.11 -3.09
N PRO A 408 -43.30 -3.62 -1.96
CA PRO A 408 -43.12 -2.23 -1.50
C PRO A 408 -41.67 -1.88 -1.15
N HIS A 409 -40.94 -2.77 -0.48
CA HIS A 409 -39.54 -2.56 -0.11
C HIS A 409 -38.65 -2.46 -1.34
N ARG A 410 -38.91 -3.32 -2.35
CA ARG A 410 -38.18 -3.27 -3.63
C ARG A 410 -38.36 -1.94 -4.34
N ARG A 411 -39.61 -1.45 -4.43
CA ARG A 411 -39.92 -0.16 -5.07
C ARG A 411 -39.09 0.98 -4.43
N VAL A 412 -39.12 1.07 -3.10
CA VAL A 412 -38.40 2.13 -2.36
C VAL A 412 -36.90 2.05 -2.58
N VAL A 413 -36.29 0.86 -2.56
CA VAL A 413 -34.85 0.71 -2.83
C VAL A 413 -34.51 1.06 -4.29
N LEU A 414 -35.33 0.77 -5.25
CA LEU A 414 -35.16 1.20 -6.66
C LEU A 414 -35.30 2.72 -6.83
N VAL A 415 -36.17 3.36 -6.04
CA VAL A 415 -36.27 4.82 -5.96
C VAL A 415 -34.97 5.42 -5.39
N MET A 416 -34.41 4.84 -4.32
CA MET A 416 -33.14 5.28 -3.77
C MET A 416 -32.01 5.20 -4.82
N ALA A 417 -31.95 4.14 -5.64
CA ALA A 417 -31.00 4.03 -6.74
C ALA A 417 -31.12 5.20 -7.74
N ARG A 418 -32.36 5.58 -8.10
CA ARG A 418 -32.62 6.72 -9.00
C ARG A 418 -32.21 8.04 -8.38
N ARG A 419 -32.53 8.27 -7.09
CA ARG A 419 -32.13 9.47 -6.37
C ARG A 419 -30.59 9.60 -6.26
N VAL A 420 -29.87 8.50 -6.03
CA VAL A 420 -28.40 8.48 -6.07
C VAL A 420 -27.90 8.84 -7.49
N ALA A 421 -28.54 8.33 -8.54
CA ALA A 421 -28.20 8.70 -9.91
C ALA A 421 -28.50 10.18 -10.20
N ALA A 422 -29.58 10.75 -9.65
CA ALA A 422 -29.90 12.18 -9.73
C ALA A 422 -28.85 13.01 -8.98
N THR A 423 -28.46 12.64 -7.75
CA THR A 423 -27.36 13.27 -7.01
C THR A 423 -26.06 13.33 -7.83
N ARG A 424 -25.73 12.21 -8.51
CA ARG A 424 -24.53 12.14 -9.37
C ARG A 424 -24.58 13.10 -10.55
N ARG A 425 -25.76 13.37 -11.11
CA ARG A 425 -25.97 14.34 -12.20
C ARG A 425 -26.11 15.79 -11.72
N GLY A 426 -26.37 16.00 -10.43
CA GLY A 426 -26.67 17.30 -9.85
C GLY A 426 -28.12 17.74 -10.06
N ASP A 427 -29.05 16.77 -10.24
CA ASP A 427 -30.49 17.06 -10.41
C ASP A 427 -31.12 17.39 -9.03
N GLU A 428 -32.19 18.19 -9.03
CA GLU A 428 -32.88 18.65 -7.81
C GLU A 428 -33.51 17.51 -6.99
N GLU A 429 -33.86 16.41 -7.65
CA GLU A 429 -34.44 15.21 -7.03
C GLU A 429 -33.40 14.35 -6.30
N GLY A 430 -32.13 14.72 -6.37
CA GLY A 430 -31.03 14.05 -5.69
C GLY A 430 -31.12 14.11 -4.17
N TYR A 431 -30.20 13.40 -3.51
CA TYR A 431 -30.00 13.50 -2.07
C TYR A 431 -29.20 14.76 -1.71
N SER A 432 -29.56 15.41 -0.61
CA SER A 432 -28.82 16.52 -0.04
C SER A 432 -27.48 16.09 0.61
N GLY A 433 -27.39 14.82 1.04
CA GLY A 433 -26.21 14.25 1.66
C GLY A 433 -26.37 12.76 1.93
N PRO A 434 -25.30 12.06 2.33
CA PRO A 434 -25.32 10.63 2.62
C PRO A 434 -26.19 10.29 3.85
N GLU A 435 -26.38 11.24 4.77
CA GLU A 435 -27.19 11.08 5.98
C GLU A 435 -28.67 10.83 5.65
N GLU A 436 -29.20 11.50 4.61
CA GLU A 436 -30.56 11.31 4.15
C GLU A 436 -30.75 9.89 3.57
N LEU A 437 -29.86 9.43 2.69
CA LEU A 437 -29.87 8.06 2.18
C LEU A 437 -29.76 7.04 3.31
N LEU A 438 -28.89 7.30 4.30
CA LEU A 438 -28.68 6.42 5.44
C LEU A 438 -29.93 6.31 6.30
N ALA A 439 -30.66 7.40 6.53
CA ALA A 439 -31.92 7.42 7.24
C ALA A 439 -32.98 6.57 6.53
N GLU A 440 -33.12 6.71 5.21
CA GLU A 440 -34.04 5.90 4.40
C GLU A 440 -33.66 4.41 4.40
N LEU A 441 -32.39 4.06 4.30
CA LEU A 441 -31.92 2.66 4.40
C LEU A 441 -32.24 2.06 5.78
N ARG A 442 -32.08 2.83 6.85
CA ARG A 442 -32.43 2.40 8.20
C ARG A 442 -33.95 2.22 8.37
N ALA A 443 -34.78 3.07 7.75
CA ALA A 443 -36.22 2.90 7.73
C ALA A 443 -36.63 1.58 7.02
N VAL A 444 -36.01 1.29 5.87
CA VAL A 444 -36.20 0.00 5.16
C VAL A 444 -35.74 -1.17 6.04
N GLN A 445 -34.58 -1.07 6.68
CA GLN A 445 -34.05 -2.10 7.57
C GLN A 445 -35.02 -2.37 8.75
N SER A 446 -35.50 -1.32 9.41
CA SER A 446 -36.41 -1.41 10.55
C SER A 446 -37.77 -2.03 10.13
N SER A 447 -38.27 -1.66 8.94
CA SER A 447 -39.51 -2.23 8.36
C SER A 447 -39.37 -3.74 8.10
N LEU A 448 -38.24 -4.17 7.51
CA LEU A 448 -37.95 -5.58 7.28
C LEU A 448 -37.82 -6.37 8.60
N VAL A 449 -37.22 -5.77 9.64
CA VAL A 449 -37.14 -6.38 10.98
C VAL A 449 -38.52 -6.56 11.59
N ALA A 450 -39.38 -5.53 11.51
CA ALA A 450 -40.71 -5.56 12.05
C ALA A 450 -41.60 -6.62 11.34
N ALA A 451 -41.40 -6.79 10.04
CA ALA A 451 -42.07 -7.82 9.25
C ALA A 451 -41.44 -9.22 9.39
N GLY A 452 -40.43 -9.41 10.23
CA GLY A 452 -39.77 -10.72 10.42
C GLY A 452 -38.70 -11.09 9.38
N ALA A 453 -38.49 -10.28 8.36
CA ALA A 453 -37.50 -10.51 7.29
C ALA A 453 -36.05 -10.12 7.70
N ARG A 454 -35.64 -10.58 8.89
CA ARG A 454 -34.37 -10.16 9.54
C ARG A 454 -33.10 -10.45 8.70
N ARG A 455 -33.10 -11.57 7.96
CA ARG A 455 -31.96 -11.93 7.11
C ARG A 455 -31.76 -10.95 5.93
N HIS A 456 -32.84 -10.39 5.42
CA HIS A 456 -32.76 -9.34 4.40
C HIS A 456 -32.34 -8.01 5.00
N ALA A 457 -32.87 -7.67 6.20
CA ALA A 457 -32.51 -6.46 6.94
C ALA A 457 -31.02 -6.40 7.29
N PHE A 458 -30.47 -7.48 7.86
CA PHE A 458 -29.08 -7.55 8.31
C PHE A 458 -28.14 -8.22 7.30
N GLY A 459 -28.62 -8.59 6.11
CA GLY A 459 -27.84 -9.06 4.96
C GLY A 459 -27.44 -7.92 4.02
N GLY A 460 -28.06 -7.91 2.82
CA GLY A 460 -27.72 -6.95 1.76
C GLY A 460 -27.95 -5.49 2.14
N VAL A 461 -29.05 -5.18 2.86
CA VAL A 461 -29.34 -3.82 3.32
C VAL A 461 -28.28 -3.33 4.31
N GLN A 462 -27.83 -4.18 5.23
CA GLN A 462 -26.75 -3.84 6.15
C GLN A 462 -25.42 -3.57 5.42
N HIS A 463 -25.10 -4.30 4.35
CA HIS A 463 -23.92 -4.02 3.53
C HIS A 463 -24.00 -2.63 2.88
N LEU A 464 -25.16 -2.22 2.38
CA LEU A 464 -25.37 -0.85 1.87
C LEU A 464 -25.18 0.20 2.95
N ILE A 465 -25.75 -0.02 4.15
CA ILE A 465 -25.56 0.87 5.29
C ILE A 465 -24.06 1.04 5.58
N TRP A 466 -23.30 -0.03 5.68
CA TRP A 466 -21.86 0.02 5.89
C TRP A 466 -21.10 0.73 4.75
N GLN A 467 -21.55 0.58 3.48
CA GLN A 467 -20.96 1.31 2.37
C GLN A 467 -21.17 2.82 2.49
N VAL A 468 -22.39 3.26 2.83
CA VAL A 468 -22.69 4.68 3.03
C VAL A 468 -21.96 5.23 4.25
N GLU A 469 -21.91 4.51 5.38
CA GLU A 469 -21.17 4.91 6.59
C GLU A 469 -19.66 5.04 6.36
N THR A 470 -19.09 4.15 5.53
CA THR A 470 -17.64 4.16 5.22
C THR A 470 -17.28 5.26 4.24
N TYR A 471 -17.99 5.35 3.13
CA TYR A 471 -17.60 6.13 1.95
C TYR A 471 -18.36 7.45 1.76
N GLY A 472 -19.51 7.62 2.42
CA GLY A 472 -20.38 8.77 2.18
C GLY A 472 -20.71 8.96 0.70
N PHE A 473 -20.76 10.21 0.25
CA PHE A 473 -20.84 10.60 -1.17
C PHE A 473 -19.51 11.14 -1.70
N HIS A 474 -18.46 11.11 -0.87
CA HIS A 474 -17.14 11.63 -1.18
C HIS A 474 -16.11 10.54 -1.53
N LEU A 475 -16.37 9.27 -1.23
CA LEU A 475 -15.51 8.09 -1.38
C LEU A 475 -14.25 8.15 -0.51
N THR A 476 -13.45 9.21 -0.62
CA THR A 476 -12.24 9.46 0.16
C THR A 476 -12.29 10.83 0.82
N GLU A 477 -11.82 10.91 2.06
CA GLU A 477 -11.60 12.19 2.74
C GLU A 477 -10.37 12.85 2.10
N LEU A 478 -10.61 13.85 1.24
CA LEU A 478 -9.52 14.56 0.55
C LEU A 478 -8.82 15.49 1.53
N GLU A 479 -7.53 15.31 1.71
CA GLU A 479 -6.71 16.12 2.61
C GLU A 479 -5.85 17.09 1.79
N VAL A 480 -5.95 18.36 2.12
CA VAL A 480 -5.14 19.42 1.51
C VAL A 480 -3.85 19.58 2.31
N ARG A 481 -2.70 19.62 1.62
CA ARG A 481 -1.42 19.89 2.26
C ARG A 481 -0.69 21.03 1.58
N GLN A 482 -0.11 21.94 2.39
CA GLN A 482 0.72 23.04 1.92
C GLN A 482 1.82 23.38 2.93
N HIS A 483 2.91 23.98 2.45
CA HIS A 483 4.07 24.36 3.23
C HIS A 483 3.80 25.62 4.07
N SER A 484 4.22 25.63 5.35
CA SER A 484 4.04 26.77 6.29
C SER A 484 4.54 28.11 5.75
N GLN A 485 5.71 28.11 5.09
CA GLN A 485 6.28 29.33 4.48
C GLN A 485 5.40 29.92 3.35
N VAL A 486 4.63 29.10 2.64
CA VAL A 486 3.70 29.60 1.61
C VAL A 486 2.57 30.36 2.27
N HIS A 487 2.06 29.88 3.40
CA HIS A 487 1.05 30.59 4.20
C HIS A 487 1.58 31.91 4.76
N ALA A 488 2.77 31.88 5.37
CA ALA A 488 3.37 33.08 5.93
C ALA A 488 3.60 34.19 4.87
N LYS A 489 4.05 33.80 3.65
CA LYS A 489 4.22 34.73 2.54
C LYS A 489 2.89 35.31 2.06
N ALA A 490 1.87 34.45 1.90
CA ALA A 490 0.55 34.88 1.46
C ALA A 490 -0.05 35.89 2.47
N LEU A 491 0.06 35.62 3.75
CA LEU A 491 -0.44 36.49 4.81
C LEU A 491 0.30 37.81 4.83
N ALA A 492 1.62 37.81 4.73
CA ALA A 492 2.43 39.03 4.67
C ALA A 492 2.06 39.90 3.44
N GLU A 493 1.75 39.31 2.28
CA GLU A 493 1.27 40.07 1.11
C GLU A 493 -0.11 40.71 1.36
N LEU A 494 -1.01 39.99 2.02
CA LEU A 494 -2.35 40.51 2.36
C LEU A 494 -2.29 41.66 3.37
N GLU A 495 -1.44 41.55 4.40
CA GLU A 495 -1.20 42.58 5.41
C GLU A 495 -0.55 43.85 4.84
N ALA A 496 0.37 43.66 3.89
CA ALA A 496 1.03 44.79 3.21
C ALA A 496 0.07 45.62 2.37
N GLY A 497 -1.07 45.08 1.97
CA GLY A 497 -2.05 45.71 1.10
C GLY A 497 -1.54 45.89 -0.34
N GLY A 498 -2.45 46.06 -1.30
CA GLY A 498 -2.13 46.23 -2.71
C GLY A 498 -2.42 45.02 -3.57
N ALA A 499 -1.71 44.90 -4.71
CA ALA A 499 -1.89 43.73 -5.59
C ALA A 499 -1.18 42.52 -5.01
N ILE A 500 -1.90 41.40 -4.87
CA ILE A 500 -1.36 40.13 -4.41
C ILE A 500 -0.77 39.30 -5.57
N SER A 501 0.18 38.43 -5.26
CA SER A 501 0.77 37.54 -6.25
C SER A 501 -0.21 36.45 -6.71
N THR A 502 0.04 35.86 -7.88
CA THR A 502 -0.72 34.71 -8.37
C THR A 502 -0.66 33.52 -7.39
N GLN A 503 0.45 33.38 -6.67
CA GLN A 503 0.60 32.34 -5.65
C GLN A 503 -0.32 32.58 -4.45
N THR A 504 -0.43 33.80 -3.96
CA THR A 504 -1.33 34.18 -2.86
C THR A 504 -2.80 34.04 -3.29
N GLU A 505 -3.17 34.45 -4.51
CA GLU A 505 -4.53 34.23 -5.02
C GLU A 505 -4.85 32.73 -5.09
N GLU A 506 -3.92 31.89 -5.56
CA GLU A 506 -4.10 30.43 -5.58
C GLU A 506 -4.29 29.85 -4.17
N VAL A 507 -3.58 30.36 -3.16
CA VAL A 507 -3.77 29.95 -1.75
C VAL A 507 -5.19 30.27 -1.28
N LEU A 508 -5.72 31.47 -1.57
CA LEU A 508 -7.09 31.86 -1.22
C LEU A 508 -8.13 31.01 -1.97
N GLU A 509 -7.88 30.73 -3.26
CA GLU A 509 -8.78 29.92 -4.09
C GLU A 509 -8.87 28.46 -3.60
N VAL A 510 -7.84 27.95 -2.93
CA VAL A 510 -7.87 26.63 -2.27
C VAL A 510 -8.91 26.59 -1.16
N PHE A 511 -9.01 27.62 -0.31
CA PHE A 511 -10.01 27.68 0.75
C PHE A 511 -11.43 27.78 0.17
N ARG A 512 -11.62 28.54 -0.93
CA ARG A 512 -12.88 28.56 -1.67
C ARG A 512 -13.24 27.19 -2.22
N ALA A 513 -12.26 26.46 -2.79
CA ALA A 513 -12.47 25.09 -3.28
C ALA A 513 -12.86 24.12 -2.16
N ILE A 514 -12.23 24.22 -0.99
CA ILE A 514 -12.59 23.39 0.16
C ILE A 514 -14.03 23.69 0.62
N ALA A 515 -14.41 24.96 0.72
CA ALA A 515 -15.76 25.36 1.11
C ALA A 515 -16.82 24.84 0.12
N ASP A 516 -16.54 24.90 -1.20
CA ASP A 516 -17.41 24.33 -2.24
C ASP A 516 -17.57 22.82 -2.05
N ILE A 517 -16.45 22.10 -1.85
CA ILE A 517 -16.46 20.64 -1.63
C ILE A 517 -17.24 20.27 -0.37
N GLN A 518 -17.07 21.01 0.73
CA GLN A 518 -17.81 20.77 1.97
C GLN A 518 -19.31 21.00 1.81
N ARG A 519 -19.70 22.06 1.10
CA ARG A 519 -21.11 22.36 0.81
C ARG A 519 -21.78 21.29 -0.03
N ASP A 520 -21.08 20.81 -1.08
CA ASP A 520 -21.62 19.86 -2.05
C ASP A 520 -21.62 18.41 -1.56
N ARG A 521 -20.65 18.02 -0.71
CA ARG A 521 -20.37 16.61 -0.37
C ARG A 521 -20.23 16.33 1.12
N GLY A 522 -20.44 17.34 1.94
CA GLY A 522 -20.35 17.26 3.39
C GLY A 522 -18.94 17.53 3.94
N LEU A 523 -18.88 17.87 5.23
CA LEU A 523 -17.67 18.27 5.93
C LEU A 523 -16.51 17.26 5.80
N ARG A 524 -16.82 15.96 5.82
CA ARG A 524 -15.81 14.90 5.72
C ARG A 524 -15.09 14.86 4.36
N ALA A 525 -15.68 15.41 3.31
CA ALA A 525 -15.12 15.35 1.97
C ALA A 525 -13.77 16.09 1.86
N ALA A 526 -13.60 17.23 2.59
CA ALA A 526 -12.38 18.02 2.62
C ALA A 526 -12.26 18.77 3.96
N GLY A 527 -12.24 18.06 5.08
CA GLY A 527 -12.21 18.64 6.42
C GLY A 527 -10.82 18.78 7.05
N ARG A 528 -9.76 18.26 6.41
CA ARG A 528 -8.38 18.30 6.96
C ARG A 528 -7.45 19.13 6.12
N TYR A 529 -6.65 19.95 6.82
CA TYR A 529 -5.61 20.78 6.22
C TYR A 529 -4.27 20.51 6.90
N VAL A 530 -3.33 19.89 6.20
CA VAL A 530 -2.02 19.52 6.72
C VAL A 530 -1.02 20.64 6.44
N VAL A 531 -0.34 21.12 7.48
CA VAL A 531 0.71 22.13 7.38
C VAL A 531 2.07 21.44 7.45
N SER A 532 2.77 21.34 6.31
CA SER A 532 4.12 20.78 6.29
C SER A 532 5.15 21.79 6.82
N PHE A 533 6.23 21.29 7.43
CA PHE A 533 7.24 22.09 8.12
C PHE A 533 6.62 23.03 9.17
N THR A 534 5.81 22.47 10.06
CA THR A 534 5.28 23.20 11.22
C THR A 534 6.40 23.41 12.24
N GLN A 535 6.80 24.67 12.45
CA GLN A 535 7.89 25.06 13.35
C GLN A 535 7.41 25.94 14.51
N ALA A 536 6.22 26.52 14.39
CA ALA A 536 5.62 27.37 15.43
C ALA A 536 4.10 27.17 15.46
N ALA A 537 3.46 27.51 16.56
CA ALA A 537 2.01 27.48 16.68
C ALA A 537 1.32 28.46 15.72
N SER A 538 1.97 29.58 15.39
CA SER A 538 1.50 30.56 14.40
C SER A 538 1.36 29.98 12.99
N ASP A 539 2.16 28.97 12.61
CA ASP A 539 2.04 28.31 11.31
C ASP A 539 0.65 27.68 11.11
N LEU A 540 0.05 27.23 12.21
CA LEU A 540 -1.30 26.63 12.23
C LEU A 540 -2.38 27.72 12.26
N ALA A 541 -2.18 28.79 13.02
CA ALA A 541 -3.10 29.93 13.09
C ALA A 541 -3.25 30.63 11.73
N ASN A 542 -2.16 30.75 10.96
CA ASN A 542 -2.13 31.33 9.63
C ASN A 542 -3.13 30.68 8.66
N VAL A 543 -3.42 29.39 8.81
CA VAL A 543 -4.41 28.69 7.99
C VAL A 543 -5.82 29.22 8.22
N TYR A 544 -6.22 29.39 9.49
CA TYR A 544 -7.53 29.95 9.83
C TYR A 544 -7.65 31.42 9.38
N GLU A 545 -6.59 32.17 9.51
CA GLU A 545 -6.57 33.57 9.11
C GLU A 545 -6.70 33.72 7.58
N LEU A 546 -5.96 32.92 6.81
CA LEU A 546 -6.07 32.87 5.34
C LEU A 546 -7.48 32.44 4.89
N ALA A 547 -8.08 31.45 5.58
CA ALA A 547 -9.44 31.01 5.29
C ALA A 547 -10.45 32.14 5.49
N ARG A 548 -10.31 32.94 6.57
CA ARG A 548 -11.13 34.13 6.82
C ARG A 548 -10.89 35.24 5.78
N HIS A 549 -9.64 35.43 5.35
CA HIS A 549 -9.36 36.38 4.26
C HIS A 549 -10.02 35.95 2.94
N ALA A 550 -10.13 34.64 2.67
CA ALA A 550 -10.75 34.10 1.47
C ALA A 550 -12.28 34.25 1.44
N LEU A 551 -12.97 34.04 2.57
CA LEU A 551 -14.41 33.80 2.63
C LEU A 551 -15.13 34.45 3.82
N GLY A 552 -14.42 35.18 4.71
CA GLY A 552 -15.02 35.78 5.90
C GLY A 552 -15.67 34.75 6.80
N ASP A 553 -16.95 34.97 7.14
CA ASP A 553 -17.74 34.08 8.00
C ASP A 553 -18.11 32.74 7.30
N ASP A 554 -18.02 32.66 5.98
CA ASP A 554 -18.25 31.45 5.19
C ASP A 554 -16.99 30.58 5.05
N ALA A 555 -15.95 30.83 5.84
CA ALA A 555 -14.72 30.07 5.85
C ALA A 555 -14.98 28.55 6.11
N PRO A 556 -14.27 27.65 5.42
CA PRO A 556 -14.47 26.22 5.59
C PRO A 556 -14.13 25.76 7.02
N VAL A 557 -14.84 24.78 7.51
CA VAL A 557 -14.54 24.14 8.79
C VAL A 557 -13.36 23.19 8.62
N LEU A 558 -12.25 23.45 9.33
CA LEU A 558 -11.00 22.73 9.15
C LEU A 558 -10.47 22.13 10.45
N ASP A 559 -10.01 20.88 10.36
CA ASP A 559 -9.05 20.30 11.29
C ASP A 559 -7.65 20.61 10.73
N VAL A 560 -6.96 21.57 11.32
CA VAL A 560 -5.60 21.95 10.92
C VAL A 560 -4.62 20.99 11.60
N VAL A 561 -3.89 20.24 10.77
CA VAL A 561 -3.01 19.14 11.19
C VAL A 561 -1.54 19.58 11.05
N PRO A 562 -0.80 19.75 12.17
CA PRO A 562 0.62 20.00 12.10
C PRO A 562 1.37 18.76 11.60
N LEU A 563 2.37 18.97 10.74
CA LEU A 563 3.32 17.93 10.30
C LEU A 563 4.72 18.32 10.75
N PHE A 564 5.28 17.51 11.65
CA PHE A 564 6.65 17.65 12.16
C PHE A 564 7.59 16.73 11.38
N GLU A 565 8.57 17.33 10.66
CA GLU A 565 9.36 16.61 9.65
C GLU A 565 10.85 16.54 9.99
N THR A 566 11.40 17.51 10.72
CA THR A 566 12.80 17.50 11.13
C THR A 566 12.97 17.00 12.56
N PHE A 567 14.22 16.64 12.92
CA PHE A 567 14.56 16.27 14.30
C PHE A 567 14.23 17.39 15.29
N ALA A 568 14.50 18.64 14.92
CA ALA A 568 14.21 19.81 15.75
C ALA A 568 12.70 20.00 15.95
N ASP A 569 11.90 19.86 14.87
CA ASP A 569 10.44 19.98 14.93
C ASP A 569 9.84 18.91 15.84
N LEU A 570 10.31 17.65 15.74
CA LEU A 570 9.88 16.53 16.57
C LEU A 570 10.16 16.79 18.08
N GLN A 571 11.30 17.44 18.39
CA GLN A 571 11.60 17.80 19.78
C GLN A 571 10.74 18.96 20.30
N ALA A 572 10.42 19.93 19.45
CA ALA A 572 9.63 21.10 19.81
C ALA A 572 8.10 20.83 19.83
N ALA A 573 7.66 19.73 19.20
CA ALA A 573 6.25 19.43 18.96
C ALA A 573 5.33 19.58 20.20
N PRO A 574 5.64 19.04 21.40
CA PRO A 574 4.76 19.21 22.57
C PRO A 574 4.54 20.67 22.95
N GLY A 575 5.59 21.52 22.87
CA GLY A 575 5.50 22.94 23.15
C GLY A 575 4.65 23.71 22.14
N ILE A 576 4.85 23.42 20.85
CA ILE A 576 4.07 24.00 19.76
C ILE A 576 2.59 23.63 19.89
N LEU A 577 2.28 22.38 20.19
CA LEU A 577 0.91 21.92 20.38
C LEU A 577 0.26 22.56 21.61
N ALA A 578 0.98 22.66 22.74
CA ALA A 578 0.49 23.29 23.95
C ALA A 578 0.17 24.78 23.75
N GLU A 579 0.92 25.47 22.90
CA GLU A 579 0.63 26.84 22.49
C GLU A 579 -0.56 26.90 21.51
N ALA A 580 -0.58 26.05 20.48
CA ALA A 580 -1.62 26.07 19.43
C ALA A 580 -3.03 25.87 20.00
N VAL A 581 -3.21 24.98 20.99
CA VAL A 581 -4.52 24.74 21.63
C VAL A 581 -5.00 25.92 22.49
N THR A 582 -4.18 26.94 22.69
CA THR A 582 -4.62 28.17 23.33
C THR A 582 -5.32 29.14 22.37
N PHE A 583 -5.13 29.00 21.07
CA PHE A 583 -5.76 29.86 20.06
C PHE A 583 -7.27 29.64 20.03
N PRO A 584 -8.07 30.72 19.91
CA PRO A 584 -9.53 30.62 19.92
C PRO A 584 -10.11 29.66 18.90
N GLU A 585 -9.63 29.71 17.66
CA GLU A 585 -10.11 28.89 16.54
C GLU A 585 -9.85 27.40 16.79
N PHE A 586 -8.65 27.07 17.31
CA PHE A 586 -8.31 25.71 17.69
C PHE A 586 -9.21 25.19 18.81
N ARG A 587 -9.43 25.99 19.88
CA ARG A 587 -10.30 25.60 21.00
C ARG A 587 -11.74 25.40 20.56
N GLU A 588 -12.27 26.32 19.75
CA GLU A 588 -13.61 26.20 19.21
C GLU A 588 -13.78 24.91 18.39
N ARG A 589 -12.82 24.66 17.50
CA ARG A 589 -12.84 23.45 16.69
C ARG A 589 -12.71 22.18 17.53
N MET A 590 -11.81 22.13 18.50
CA MET A 590 -11.66 21.00 19.42
C MET A 590 -12.92 20.76 20.24
N ALA A 591 -13.55 21.82 20.77
CA ALA A 591 -14.81 21.69 21.47
C ALA A 591 -15.92 21.09 20.60
N ALA A 592 -16.01 21.49 19.34
CA ALA A 592 -16.98 20.96 18.35
C ALA A 592 -16.72 19.49 17.98
N THR A 593 -15.49 19.00 18.11
CA THR A 593 -15.09 17.63 17.76
C THR A 593 -14.97 16.69 18.97
N GLY A 594 -15.25 17.14 20.19
CA GLY A 594 -15.09 16.34 21.41
C GLY A 594 -13.63 16.22 21.86
N ASN A 595 -12.89 17.33 21.81
CA ASN A 595 -11.46 17.45 22.16
C ASN A 595 -10.53 16.57 21.32
N ARG A 596 -10.83 16.43 20.03
CA ARG A 596 -9.99 15.66 19.10
C ARG A 596 -8.90 16.53 18.50
N LEU A 597 -7.70 15.96 18.44
CA LEU A 597 -6.54 16.56 17.78
C LEU A 597 -5.84 15.51 16.93
N GLU A 598 -5.49 15.88 15.70
CA GLU A 598 -4.66 15.07 14.80
C GLU A 598 -3.29 15.71 14.62
N VAL A 599 -2.23 14.90 14.71
CA VAL A 599 -0.83 15.34 14.56
C VAL A 599 -0.12 14.40 13.62
N MET A 600 0.51 14.93 12.58
CA MET A 600 1.26 14.14 11.61
C MET A 600 2.75 14.13 11.92
N LEU A 601 3.38 12.97 11.70
CA LEU A 601 4.80 12.73 11.92
C LEU A 601 5.49 12.35 10.60
N GLY A 602 6.54 13.07 10.25
CA GLY A 602 7.30 12.90 9.02
C GLY A 602 8.42 11.87 9.17
N TYR A 603 8.23 10.69 8.59
CA TYR A 603 9.19 9.57 8.69
C TYR A 603 10.32 9.66 7.66
N SER A 604 10.00 10.03 6.42
CA SER A 604 10.97 10.04 5.33
C SER A 604 11.91 11.24 5.40
N ASP A 605 11.38 12.40 5.72
CA ASP A 605 12.16 13.64 5.82
C ASP A 605 13.04 13.61 7.06
N SER A 606 12.56 13.15 8.22
CA SER A 606 13.41 12.94 9.41
C SER A 606 14.53 11.91 9.18
N SER A 607 14.26 10.83 8.44
CA SER A 607 15.29 9.84 8.08
C SER A 607 16.36 10.41 7.15
N LYS A 608 16.00 11.37 6.28
CA LYS A 608 16.95 12.12 5.45
C LYS A 608 17.73 13.13 6.28
N ASP A 609 17.12 13.75 7.31
CA ASP A 609 17.70 14.77 8.17
C ASP A 609 18.80 14.19 9.10
N VAL A 610 18.50 13.12 9.84
CA VAL A 610 19.40 12.59 10.88
C VAL A 610 19.80 11.12 10.72
N GLY A 611 19.43 10.49 9.62
CA GLY A 611 19.65 9.08 9.35
C GLY A 611 18.52 8.17 9.87
N PRO A 612 18.42 6.93 9.32
CA PRO A 612 17.26 6.06 9.58
C PRO A 612 17.13 5.61 11.03
N VAL A 613 18.22 5.39 11.73
CA VAL A 613 18.23 4.89 13.11
C VAL A 613 17.82 6.00 14.09
N ALA A 614 18.51 7.14 14.03
CA ALA A 614 18.20 8.29 14.89
C ALA A 614 16.79 8.82 14.66
N ALA A 615 16.32 8.85 13.40
CA ALA A 615 14.96 9.26 13.09
C ALA A 615 13.90 8.34 13.72
N ASN A 616 14.10 7.02 13.71
CA ASN A 616 13.18 6.07 14.36
C ASN A 616 13.12 6.29 15.89
N LEU A 617 14.25 6.51 16.53
CA LEU A 617 14.33 6.78 17.96
C LEU A 617 13.70 8.14 18.32
N ALA A 618 13.97 9.18 17.52
CA ALA A 618 13.38 10.51 17.70
C ALA A 618 11.86 10.50 17.52
N LEU A 619 11.35 9.81 16.49
CA LEU A 619 9.92 9.63 16.26
C LEU A 619 9.24 8.90 17.43
N TYR A 620 9.84 7.84 17.95
CA TYR A 620 9.32 7.13 19.11
C TYR A 620 9.22 8.05 20.33
N THR A 621 10.29 8.79 20.63
CA THR A 621 10.33 9.73 21.76
C THR A 621 9.34 10.88 21.59
N ALA A 622 9.19 11.43 20.38
CA ALA A 622 8.23 12.49 20.10
C ALA A 622 6.79 11.99 20.30
N GLN A 623 6.45 10.81 19.78
CA GLN A 623 5.13 10.20 19.97
C GLN A 623 4.81 10.00 21.45
N GLU A 624 5.75 9.46 22.22
CA GLU A 624 5.56 9.25 23.66
C GLU A 624 5.27 10.57 24.38
N LYS A 625 6.04 11.63 24.10
CA LYS A 625 5.86 12.94 24.71
C LYS A 625 4.54 13.60 24.30
N ILE A 626 4.17 13.52 23.01
CA ILE A 626 2.90 14.08 22.50
C ILE A 626 1.71 13.31 23.10
N ALA A 627 1.78 11.98 23.16
CA ALA A 627 0.71 11.16 23.73
C ALA A 627 0.51 11.44 25.23
N ARG A 628 1.60 11.57 26.00
CA ARG A 628 1.55 11.92 27.42
C ARG A 628 0.92 13.31 27.62
N TRP A 629 1.39 14.32 26.87
CA TRP A 629 0.82 15.67 26.91
C TRP A 629 -0.68 15.67 26.57
N ALA A 630 -1.09 14.92 25.57
CA ALA A 630 -2.49 14.83 25.17
C ALA A 630 -3.36 14.20 26.29
N GLN A 631 -2.88 13.15 26.96
CA GLN A 631 -3.57 12.55 28.11
C GLN A 631 -3.72 13.54 29.26
N GLU A 632 -2.63 14.22 29.64
CA GLU A 632 -2.63 15.22 30.71
C GLU A 632 -3.57 16.40 30.40
N SER A 633 -3.75 16.71 29.12
CA SER A 633 -4.63 17.78 28.62
C SER A 633 -6.07 17.33 28.34
N GLY A 634 -6.41 16.05 28.51
CA GLY A 634 -7.72 15.49 28.18
C GLY A 634 -8.07 15.54 26.69
N ILE A 635 -7.07 15.40 25.82
CA ILE A 635 -7.20 15.46 24.37
C ILE A 635 -7.25 14.04 23.78
N GLU A 636 -8.25 13.79 22.93
CA GLU A 636 -8.36 12.58 22.12
C GLU A 636 -7.43 12.69 20.91
N LEU A 637 -6.20 12.18 21.07
CA LEU A 637 -5.14 12.28 20.08
C LEU A 637 -5.28 11.23 18.95
N THR A 638 -5.05 11.63 17.72
CA THR A 638 -4.78 10.74 16.58
C THR A 638 -3.43 11.07 16.01
N LEU A 639 -2.49 10.12 16.07
CA LEU A 639 -1.22 10.26 15.36
C LEU A 639 -1.37 9.78 13.92
N PHE A 640 -0.98 10.64 12.99
CA PHE A 640 -0.94 10.36 11.57
C PHE A 640 0.50 10.03 11.16
N HIS A 641 0.73 8.75 10.83
CA HIS A 641 2.05 8.24 10.48
C HIS A 641 2.34 8.48 8.99
N GLY A 642 3.21 9.45 8.70
CA GLY A 642 3.84 9.58 7.39
C GLY A 642 4.80 8.41 7.21
N ARG A 643 4.47 7.48 6.33
CA ARG A 643 5.12 6.20 6.20
C ARG A 643 6.59 6.30 5.82
N GLY A 644 7.48 6.02 6.75
CA GLY A 644 8.91 5.81 6.57
C GLY A 644 9.33 4.41 7.00
N GLY A 645 10.58 4.04 6.86
CA GLY A 645 11.13 2.69 7.04
C GLY A 645 10.64 1.81 8.20
N ALA A 646 10.11 2.40 9.29
CA ALA A 646 9.66 1.65 10.48
C ALA A 646 8.30 0.95 10.31
N LEU A 647 7.36 1.49 9.52
CA LEU A 647 5.98 0.99 9.42
C LEU A 647 5.72 0.11 8.19
N GLY A 648 6.73 -0.60 7.66
CA GLY A 648 6.55 -1.61 6.62
C GLY A 648 7.18 -1.31 5.27
N ARG A 649 8.12 -0.38 5.16
CA ARG A 649 9.11 -0.41 4.08
C ARG A 649 9.97 -1.65 4.28
N GLY A 650 10.15 -2.41 3.22
CA GLY A 650 10.93 -3.64 3.30
C GLY A 650 10.13 -4.91 3.58
N GLY A 651 8.79 -4.84 3.76
CA GLY A 651 7.93 -6.03 3.89
C GLY A 651 7.75 -6.55 5.33
N GLY A 652 8.08 -5.75 6.35
CA GLY A 652 7.76 -6.08 7.75
C GLY A 652 6.25 -6.12 8.00
N PRO A 653 5.75 -6.99 8.91
CA PRO A 653 4.34 -7.06 9.23
C PRO A 653 3.84 -5.74 9.86
N ALA A 654 2.81 -5.13 9.29
CA ALA A 654 2.25 -3.86 9.79
C ALA A 654 1.75 -3.97 11.24
N ASN A 655 1.20 -5.14 11.62
CA ASN A 655 0.73 -5.40 12.99
C ASN A 655 1.86 -5.32 14.02
N SER A 656 3.05 -5.88 13.74
CA SER A 656 4.19 -5.81 14.66
C SER A 656 4.68 -4.38 14.84
N ALA A 657 4.65 -3.58 13.77
CA ALA A 657 5.03 -2.17 13.82
C ALA A 657 4.05 -1.33 14.65
N ILE A 658 2.74 -1.62 14.58
CA ILE A 658 1.72 -0.95 15.41
C ILE A 658 1.91 -1.29 16.89
N LEU A 659 2.13 -2.57 17.20
CA LEU A 659 2.34 -3.05 18.59
C LEU A 659 3.70 -2.63 19.18
N ALA A 660 4.58 -2.06 18.37
CA ALA A 660 5.86 -1.50 18.79
C ALA A 660 5.82 0.02 19.01
N GLN A 661 4.66 0.67 18.79
CA GLN A 661 4.52 2.11 19.05
C GLN A 661 4.57 2.40 20.56
N PRO A 662 4.92 3.65 20.96
CA PRO A 662 4.95 4.05 22.37
C PRO A 662 3.59 3.88 23.05
N PRO A 663 3.56 3.74 24.40
CA PRO A 663 2.33 3.69 25.15
C PRO A 663 1.42 4.88 24.83
N HIS A 664 0.11 4.64 24.80
CA HIS A 664 -0.94 5.66 24.57
C HIS A 664 -0.88 6.40 23.22
N SER A 665 0.03 6.02 22.32
CA SER A 665 0.14 6.65 21.00
C SER A 665 -0.83 6.07 19.95
N VAL A 666 -1.39 4.89 20.21
CA VAL A 666 -2.38 4.20 19.36
C VAL A 666 -3.60 3.84 20.20
N ASP A 667 -4.40 4.82 20.53
CA ASP A 667 -5.59 4.64 21.37
C ASP A 667 -6.83 4.30 20.52
N GLY A 668 -6.87 3.06 20.00
CA GLY A 668 -7.95 2.56 19.14
C GLY A 668 -8.03 3.23 17.77
N ARG A 669 -7.12 4.15 17.44
CA ARG A 669 -7.09 4.90 16.17
C ARG A 669 -5.72 4.80 15.52
N PHE A 670 -5.69 4.39 14.27
CA PHE A 670 -4.45 4.28 13.52
C PHE A 670 -4.61 4.88 12.13
N LYS A 671 -3.88 5.97 11.87
CA LYS A 671 -3.85 6.68 10.60
C LYS A 671 -2.46 6.65 10.00
N LEU A 672 -2.35 6.29 8.72
CA LEU A 672 -1.07 6.21 8.02
C LEU A 672 -1.21 6.54 6.54
N THR A 673 -0.13 7.02 5.92
CA THR A 673 -0.06 7.11 4.47
C THR A 673 0.21 5.73 3.85
N GLU A 674 -0.51 5.42 2.78
CA GLU A 674 -0.25 4.30 1.88
C GLU A 674 0.25 4.82 0.54
N GLN A 675 1.38 4.33 0.09
CA GLN A 675 2.08 4.84 -1.10
C GLN A 675 1.91 3.87 -2.27
N GLY A 676 1.83 4.38 -3.47
CA GLY A 676 1.72 3.78 -4.80
C GLY A 676 1.67 2.26 -4.92
N GLU A 677 2.84 1.63 -5.06
CA GLU A 677 2.94 0.17 -5.25
C GLU A 677 2.39 -0.63 -4.05
N VAL A 678 2.46 -0.06 -2.85
CA VAL A 678 1.93 -0.70 -1.64
C VAL A 678 0.41 -0.72 -1.65
N ILE A 679 -0.23 0.29 -2.26
CA ILE A 679 -1.68 0.33 -2.42
C ILE A 679 -2.12 -0.91 -3.21
N PHE A 680 -1.50 -1.16 -4.37
CA PHE A 680 -1.84 -2.34 -5.18
C PHE A 680 -1.49 -3.66 -4.49
N ALA A 681 -0.33 -3.75 -3.82
CA ALA A 681 0.10 -4.97 -3.13
C ALA A 681 -0.77 -5.36 -1.93
N ARG A 682 -1.48 -4.41 -1.31
CA ARG A 682 -2.31 -4.62 -0.11
C ARG A 682 -3.80 -4.54 -0.35
N TYR A 683 -4.22 -3.76 -1.36
CA TYR A 683 -5.62 -3.48 -1.62
C TYR A 683 -6.07 -3.86 -3.04
N GLY A 684 -5.16 -4.35 -3.89
CA GLY A 684 -5.47 -4.72 -5.28
C GLY A 684 -6.18 -6.07 -5.43
N GLU A 685 -6.07 -6.96 -4.40
CA GLU A 685 -6.70 -8.29 -4.39
C GLU A 685 -7.60 -8.43 -3.15
N PRO A 686 -8.88 -8.85 -3.31
CA PRO A 686 -9.86 -8.85 -2.22
C PRO A 686 -9.45 -9.65 -0.97
N ALA A 687 -8.90 -10.85 -1.12
CA ALA A 687 -8.53 -11.69 0.03
C ALA A 687 -7.33 -11.11 0.81
N ILE A 688 -6.39 -10.50 0.09
CA ILE A 688 -5.24 -9.82 0.69
C ILE A 688 -5.71 -8.53 1.39
N ALA A 689 -6.60 -7.76 0.76
CA ALA A 689 -7.16 -6.54 1.34
C ALA A 689 -7.93 -6.84 2.64
N MET A 690 -8.82 -7.84 2.62
CA MET A 690 -9.54 -8.29 3.82
C MET A 690 -8.58 -8.66 4.94
N ARG A 691 -7.55 -9.45 4.65
CA ARG A 691 -6.58 -9.88 5.65
C ARG A 691 -5.77 -8.72 6.20
N HIS A 692 -5.34 -7.81 5.33
CA HIS A 692 -4.57 -6.63 5.73
C HIS A 692 -5.39 -5.72 6.67
N ILE A 693 -6.63 -5.39 6.30
CA ILE A 693 -7.52 -4.54 7.11
C ILE A 693 -7.78 -5.19 8.47
N ASP A 694 -8.08 -6.50 8.50
CA ASP A 694 -8.34 -7.24 9.74
C ASP A 694 -7.10 -7.25 10.66
N GLN A 695 -5.89 -7.49 10.11
CA GLN A 695 -4.65 -7.49 10.90
C GLN A 695 -4.28 -6.12 11.48
N VAL A 696 -4.43 -5.06 10.68
CA VAL A 696 -4.13 -3.70 11.14
C VAL A 696 -5.14 -3.27 12.20
N ALA A 697 -6.42 -3.53 11.98
CA ALA A 697 -7.48 -3.22 12.95
C ALA A 697 -7.31 -4.02 14.25
N ALA A 698 -6.92 -5.30 14.17
CA ALA A 698 -6.61 -6.13 15.35
C ALA A 698 -5.45 -5.54 16.17
N ALA A 699 -4.35 -5.16 15.50
CA ALA A 699 -3.20 -4.55 16.16
C ALA A 699 -3.56 -3.18 16.77
N THR A 700 -4.36 -2.38 16.07
CA THR A 700 -4.86 -1.08 16.57
C THR A 700 -5.69 -1.26 17.85
N LEU A 701 -6.57 -2.27 17.88
CA LEU A 701 -7.38 -2.58 19.04
C LEU A 701 -6.54 -3.06 20.24
N LEU A 702 -5.52 -3.90 19.96
CA LEU A 702 -4.64 -4.45 21.00
C LEU A 702 -3.59 -3.47 21.50
N ALA A 703 -3.19 -2.48 20.70
CA ALA A 703 -2.13 -1.55 21.08
C ALA A 703 -2.46 -0.81 22.40
N SER A 704 -3.74 -0.54 22.64
CA SER A 704 -4.23 0.09 23.88
C SER A 704 -4.57 -0.91 25.01
N SER A 705 -4.26 -2.21 24.86
CA SER A 705 -4.51 -3.16 25.93
C SER A 705 -3.51 -2.96 27.09
N PRO A 706 -3.94 -3.12 28.36
CA PRO A 706 -3.06 -2.91 29.52
C PRO A 706 -1.76 -3.71 29.45
N THR A 707 -1.83 -4.98 29.02
CA THR A 707 -0.64 -5.84 28.89
C THR A 707 0.36 -5.31 27.86
N VAL A 708 -0.11 -4.76 26.73
CA VAL A 708 0.75 -4.22 25.69
C VAL A 708 1.37 -2.90 26.15
N GLU A 709 0.56 -2.01 26.74
CA GLU A 709 1.03 -0.72 27.25
C GLU A 709 2.06 -0.88 28.37
N GLU A 710 1.82 -1.78 29.34
CA GLU A 710 2.78 -2.05 30.41
C GLU A 710 4.10 -2.61 29.86
N ARG A 711 4.03 -3.53 28.90
CA ARG A 711 5.23 -4.08 28.26
C ARG A 711 6.05 -3.02 27.54
N THR A 712 5.39 -2.17 26.75
CA THR A 712 6.08 -1.10 25.98
C THR A 712 6.63 -0.03 26.91
N SER A 713 5.90 0.38 27.96
CA SER A 713 6.37 1.33 28.97
C SER A 713 7.58 0.82 29.72
N ARG A 714 7.53 -0.45 30.18
CA ARG A 714 8.66 -1.07 30.88
C ARG A 714 9.91 -1.17 30.02
N ALA A 715 9.74 -1.56 28.74
CA ALA A 715 10.84 -1.64 27.78
C ALA A 715 11.43 -0.26 27.48
N ALA A 716 10.59 0.77 27.26
CA ALA A 716 11.05 2.13 27.01
C ALA A 716 11.88 2.67 28.18
N ALA A 717 11.43 2.48 29.42
CA ALA A 717 12.16 2.89 30.62
C ALA A 717 13.47 2.11 30.81
N ARG A 718 13.46 0.77 30.59
CA ARG A 718 14.62 -0.09 30.77
C ARG A 718 15.76 0.21 29.81
N TYR A 719 15.41 0.50 28.54
CA TYR A 719 16.39 0.67 27.46
C TYR A 719 16.61 2.13 27.05
N ALA A 720 16.25 3.09 27.90
CA ALA A 720 16.37 4.52 27.63
C ALA A 720 17.84 4.93 27.36
N ASP A 721 18.81 4.43 28.14
CA ASP A 721 20.24 4.71 27.97
C ASP A 721 20.78 4.07 26.68
N VAL A 722 20.28 2.86 26.33
CA VAL A 722 20.61 2.19 25.06
C VAL A 722 20.12 3.06 23.90
N ALA A 723 18.87 3.55 23.96
CA ALA A 723 18.30 4.42 22.93
C ALA A 723 19.10 5.71 22.77
N ALA A 724 19.50 6.37 23.86
CA ALA A 724 20.29 7.60 23.85
C ALA A 724 21.69 7.38 23.21
N THR A 725 22.35 6.29 23.57
CA THR A 725 23.65 5.91 23.01
C THR A 725 23.54 5.62 21.51
N MET A 726 22.53 4.84 21.11
CA MET A 726 22.28 4.52 19.71
C MET A 726 21.95 5.76 18.88
N ASP A 727 21.11 6.67 19.38
CA ASP A 727 20.76 7.93 18.72
C ASP A 727 22.02 8.76 18.44
N ALA A 728 22.82 9.02 19.46
CA ALA A 728 24.03 9.85 19.34
C ALA A 728 25.02 9.26 18.32
N ALA A 729 25.35 7.98 18.46
CA ALA A 729 26.35 7.33 17.62
C ALA A 729 25.89 7.18 16.16
N SER A 730 24.62 6.81 15.94
CA SER A 730 24.09 6.68 14.57
C SER A 730 24.03 8.02 13.84
N ARG A 731 23.67 9.09 14.54
CA ARG A 731 23.58 10.44 13.99
C ARG A 731 24.96 10.99 13.65
N GLU A 732 25.95 10.80 14.51
CA GLU A 732 27.34 11.16 14.23
C GLU A 732 27.85 10.44 12.98
N ARG A 733 27.62 9.13 12.89
CA ARG A 733 28.00 8.32 11.72
C ARG A 733 27.31 8.79 10.44
N PHE A 734 26.03 9.11 10.50
CA PHE A 734 25.29 9.62 9.35
C PHE A 734 25.82 10.98 8.90
N PHE A 735 26.07 11.89 9.82
CA PHE A 735 26.63 13.21 9.51
C PHE A 735 28.04 13.14 8.97
N ALA A 736 28.88 12.18 9.41
CA ALA A 736 30.19 11.94 8.84
C ALA A 736 30.14 11.63 7.34
N LEU A 737 29.05 11.03 6.86
CA LEU A 737 28.79 10.80 5.43
C LEU A 737 28.18 12.02 4.75
N VAL A 738 26.99 12.44 5.20
CA VAL A 738 26.16 13.38 4.41
C VAL A 738 26.61 14.83 4.51
N LYS A 739 27.40 15.20 5.55
CA LYS A 739 27.99 16.53 5.70
C LYS A 739 29.44 16.60 5.20
N ALA A 740 29.95 15.50 4.65
CA ALA A 740 31.28 15.52 4.02
C ALA A 740 31.26 16.46 2.80
N GLU A 741 32.34 17.25 2.64
CA GLU A 741 32.49 18.12 1.46
C GLU A 741 32.37 17.31 0.17
N GLY A 742 31.56 17.75 -0.78
CA GLY A 742 31.34 17.08 -2.06
C GLY A 742 30.45 15.83 -1.99
N PHE A 743 29.79 15.56 -0.87
CA PHE A 743 28.87 14.39 -0.77
C PHE A 743 27.71 14.45 -1.77
N ALA A 744 27.02 15.58 -1.91
CA ALA A 744 25.83 15.67 -2.76
C ALA A 744 26.15 15.44 -4.26
N PRO A 745 27.19 16.04 -4.85
CA PRO A 745 27.64 15.70 -6.21
C PRO A 745 28.08 14.23 -6.33
N TRP A 746 28.82 13.72 -5.34
CA TRP A 746 29.23 12.33 -5.35
C TRP A 746 28.02 11.37 -5.32
N PHE A 747 27.03 11.63 -4.48
CA PHE A 747 25.79 10.86 -4.44
C PHE A 747 25.09 10.84 -5.80
N ALA A 748 24.96 12.00 -6.47
CA ALA A 748 24.39 12.09 -7.80
C ALA A 748 25.20 11.28 -8.84
N THR A 749 26.53 11.19 -8.67
CA THR A 749 27.42 10.42 -9.54
C THR A 749 27.32 8.91 -9.29
N VAL A 750 27.30 8.47 -8.03
CA VAL A 750 27.30 7.03 -7.68
C VAL A 750 25.91 6.40 -7.66
N THR A 751 24.88 7.14 -8.00
CA THR A 751 23.50 6.64 -8.11
C THR A 751 22.85 7.19 -9.37
N PRO A 752 21.78 6.58 -9.87
CA PRO A 752 21.02 7.11 -11.02
C PRO A 752 20.04 8.23 -10.62
N MET A 753 20.46 9.12 -9.67
CA MET A 753 19.56 10.15 -9.12
C MET A 753 19.06 11.14 -10.16
N GLU A 754 19.91 11.57 -11.06
CA GLU A 754 19.58 12.53 -12.10
C GLU A 754 18.61 11.91 -13.12
N GLU A 755 18.89 10.70 -13.52
CA GLU A 755 18.14 9.96 -14.52
C GLU A 755 16.76 9.50 -13.99
N ILE A 756 16.66 9.22 -12.69
CA ILE A 756 15.36 8.99 -12.03
C ILE A 756 14.42 10.21 -12.22
N GLY A 757 14.97 11.42 -12.21
CA GLY A 757 14.22 12.64 -12.47
C GLY A 757 13.56 12.72 -13.86
N LEU A 758 14.06 11.95 -14.83
CA LEU A 758 13.54 11.87 -16.20
C LEU A 758 12.38 10.87 -16.34
N LEU A 759 12.20 9.98 -15.38
CA LEU A 759 11.07 9.04 -15.40
C LEU A 759 9.74 9.78 -15.28
N ALA A 760 8.78 9.40 -16.12
CA ALA A 760 7.40 9.87 -16.07
C ALA A 760 6.61 9.17 -14.93
N LEU A 761 7.14 9.24 -13.69
CA LEU A 761 6.64 8.47 -12.55
C LEU A 761 5.41 9.12 -11.90
N GLY A 762 5.37 10.45 -11.84
CA GLY A 762 4.30 11.19 -11.19
C GLY A 762 4.23 12.64 -11.67
N SER A 763 3.17 13.34 -11.26
CA SER A 763 2.98 14.76 -11.56
C SER A 763 3.98 15.65 -10.82
N ARG A 764 4.45 15.22 -9.65
CA ARG A 764 5.35 15.98 -8.77
C ARG A 764 6.78 16.04 -9.34
N PRO A 765 7.46 17.20 -9.35
CA PRO A 765 8.88 17.29 -9.71
C PRO A 765 9.77 16.46 -8.77
N ALA A 766 10.81 15.82 -9.30
CA ALA A 766 11.72 14.96 -8.52
C ALA A 766 12.66 15.75 -7.61
N ARG A 767 12.96 17.02 -7.92
CA ARG A 767 13.86 17.90 -7.16
C ARG A 767 13.17 19.21 -6.79
N ARG A 768 13.72 19.90 -5.78
CA ARG A 768 13.31 21.25 -5.37
C ARG A 768 14.07 22.35 -6.14
N GLY A 769 15.30 22.07 -6.63
CA GLY A 769 16.17 23.01 -7.35
C GLY A 769 16.60 22.55 -8.75
N LEU A 770 17.41 23.34 -9.43
CA LEU A 770 17.96 23.05 -10.77
C LEU A 770 19.17 22.10 -10.69
N SER A 771 19.98 22.18 -9.61
CA SER A 771 21.16 21.35 -9.33
C SER A 771 21.03 20.68 -7.96
N VAL A 772 21.84 19.63 -7.72
CA VAL A 772 21.96 18.97 -6.42
C VAL A 772 23.27 19.45 -5.80
N GLU A 773 23.20 20.52 -5.03
CA GLU A 773 24.34 21.10 -4.33
C GLU A 773 24.37 20.68 -2.84
N SER A 774 23.20 20.43 -2.28
CA SER A 774 23.02 20.05 -0.88
C SER A 774 21.99 18.92 -0.71
N LEU A 775 21.96 18.31 0.48
CA LEU A 775 20.96 17.30 0.84
C LEU A 775 19.53 17.88 0.88
N GLU A 776 19.39 19.18 1.19
CA GLU A 776 18.11 19.89 1.25
C GLU A 776 17.43 19.99 -0.12
N ASP A 777 18.19 20.01 -1.21
CA ASP A 777 17.68 20.05 -2.58
C ASP A 777 17.00 18.74 -2.99
N LEU A 778 17.34 17.66 -2.30
CA LEU A 778 16.80 16.33 -2.54
C LEU A 778 15.46 16.13 -1.81
N ARG A 779 14.51 15.52 -2.49
CA ARG A 779 13.30 14.99 -1.86
C ARG A 779 13.59 13.63 -1.24
N ALA A 780 12.91 13.32 -0.13
CA ALA A 780 13.17 12.09 0.61
C ALA A 780 12.90 10.82 -0.22
N ILE A 781 11.86 10.79 -1.05
CA ILE A 781 11.53 9.61 -1.87
C ILE A 781 12.58 9.36 -2.96
N PRO A 782 12.96 10.33 -3.83
CA PRO A 782 14.07 10.16 -4.78
C PRO A 782 15.40 9.78 -4.11
N TRP A 783 15.71 10.33 -2.94
CA TRP A 783 16.87 9.94 -2.13
C TRP A 783 16.88 8.44 -1.81
N VAL A 784 15.79 7.92 -1.24
CA VAL A 784 15.68 6.50 -0.89
C VAL A 784 15.70 5.63 -2.15
N PHE A 785 15.02 6.07 -3.22
CA PHE A 785 14.91 5.32 -4.46
C PHE A 785 16.25 5.21 -5.19
N ALA A 786 17.06 6.26 -5.23
CA ALA A 786 18.38 6.24 -5.85
C ALA A 786 19.33 5.24 -5.17
N TRP A 787 19.36 5.19 -3.84
CA TRP A 787 20.11 4.17 -3.10
C TRP A 787 19.62 2.74 -3.32
N THR A 788 18.32 2.59 -3.51
CA THR A 788 17.71 1.28 -3.82
C THR A 788 18.12 0.81 -5.22
N GLN A 789 18.12 1.70 -6.20
CA GLN A 789 18.54 1.40 -7.57
C GLN A 789 20.02 0.99 -7.65
N ALA A 790 20.86 1.63 -6.86
CA ALA A 790 22.27 1.27 -6.73
C ALA A 790 22.53 -0.03 -5.93
N ARG A 791 21.50 -0.75 -5.51
CA ARG A 791 21.58 -1.98 -4.68
C ARG A 791 22.30 -1.79 -3.34
N ILE A 792 22.37 -0.55 -2.85
CA ILE A 792 22.98 -0.19 -1.56
C ILE A 792 21.93 -0.14 -0.46
N ASN A 793 20.73 0.36 -0.75
CA ASN A 793 19.63 0.53 0.22
C ASN A 793 20.02 1.29 1.50
N LEU A 794 20.97 2.22 1.39
CA LEU A 794 21.60 2.94 2.50
C LEU A 794 20.60 3.53 3.49
N ALA A 795 19.53 4.15 2.97
CA ALA A 795 18.48 4.78 3.77
C ALA A 795 17.69 3.79 4.66
N GLY A 796 17.90 2.49 4.53
CA GLY A 796 17.23 1.46 5.33
C GLY A 796 18.06 0.90 6.48
N TRP A 797 19.39 1.12 6.51
CA TRP A 797 20.26 0.44 7.48
C TRP A 797 21.43 1.27 8.01
N PHE A 798 21.81 2.36 7.36
CA PHE A 798 23.04 3.11 7.68
C PHE A 798 23.01 3.68 9.09
N GLY A 799 24.10 3.46 9.83
CA GLY A 799 24.27 3.91 11.20
C GLY A 799 23.89 2.90 12.28
N LEU A 800 23.19 1.77 11.94
CA LEU A 800 22.80 0.78 12.95
C LEU A 800 24.01 0.01 13.47
N GLY A 801 24.95 -0.38 12.61
CA GLY A 801 26.17 -1.08 13.03
C GLY A 801 26.97 -0.27 14.04
N THR A 802 27.21 1.00 13.72
CA THR A 802 27.89 1.95 14.60
C THR A 802 27.12 2.18 15.91
N ALA A 803 25.78 2.28 15.85
CA ALA A 803 24.95 2.45 17.03
C ALA A 803 25.03 1.26 18.00
N LEU A 804 24.99 0.03 17.48
CA LEU A 804 25.07 -1.18 18.29
C LEU A 804 26.49 -1.39 18.85
N GLU A 805 27.52 -1.09 18.06
CA GLU A 805 28.92 -1.14 18.50
C GLU A 805 29.21 -0.15 19.64
N ALA A 806 28.60 1.04 19.59
CA ALA A 806 28.75 2.06 20.64
C ALA A 806 28.11 1.64 21.98
N VAL A 807 27.07 0.84 21.99
CA VAL A 807 26.52 0.24 23.19
C VAL A 807 27.45 -0.84 23.74
N GLY A 808 28.05 -1.66 22.89
CA GLY A 808 29.13 -2.59 23.17
C GLY A 808 28.79 -3.78 24.08
N ASP A 809 27.61 -3.83 24.69
CA ASP A 809 27.13 -4.92 25.54
C ASP A 809 26.22 -5.86 24.73
N GLU A 810 26.78 -6.98 24.25
CA GLU A 810 26.08 -7.93 23.39
C GLU A 810 24.94 -8.65 24.12
N ASP A 811 25.09 -8.95 25.40
CA ASP A 811 24.06 -9.61 26.21
C ASP A 811 22.85 -8.69 26.41
N LEU A 812 23.12 -7.41 26.77
CA LEU A 812 22.09 -6.37 26.91
C LEU A 812 21.35 -6.14 25.57
N LEU A 813 22.07 -6.05 24.46
CA LEU A 813 21.48 -5.86 23.14
C LEU A 813 20.65 -7.07 22.69
N THR A 814 21.09 -8.28 23.00
CA THR A 814 20.33 -9.51 22.73
C THR A 814 19.05 -9.58 23.58
N GLU A 815 19.12 -9.19 24.84
CA GLU A 815 17.95 -9.04 25.71
C GLU A 815 17.00 -7.97 25.14
N ALA A 816 17.52 -6.78 24.80
CA ALA A 816 16.75 -5.70 24.22
C ALA A 816 16.08 -6.11 22.90
N TYR A 817 16.73 -6.85 22.03
CA TYR A 817 16.12 -7.36 20.79
C TYR A 817 14.93 -8.31 21.09
N ARG A 818 14.96 -9.06 22.19
CA ARG A 818 13.86 -9.95 22.58
C ARG A 818 12.72 -9.20 23.26
N GLU A 819 13.00 -8.23 24.11
CA GLU A 819 12.05 -7.61 25.02
C GLU A 819 11.57 -6.22 24.56
N TRP A 820 12.36 -5.49 23.78
CA TRP A 820 12.02 -4.15 23.30
C TRP A 820 11.47 -4.18 21.87
N PRO A 821 10.15 -4.03 21.68
CA PRO A 821 9.51 -4.15 20.38
C PRO A 821 10.05 -3.18 19.33
N LEU A 822 10.45 -1.96 19.71
CA LEU A 822 11.04 -0.98 18.81
C LEU A 822 12.36 -1.49 18.21
N LEU A 823 13.30 -1.93 19.06
CA LEU A 823 14.60 -2.43 18.60
C LEU A 823 14.43 -3.68 17.71
N ARG A 824 13.54 -4.60 18.12
CA ARG A 824 13.22 -5.78 17.31
C ARG A 824 12.74 -5.38 15.92
N THR A 825 11.75 -4.48 15.85
CA THR A 825 11.18 -4.02 14.57
C THR A 825 12.22 -3.32 13.72
N MET A 826 13.07 -2.50 14.32
CA MET A 826 14.15 -1.80 13.62
C MET A 826 15.19 -2.76 13.05
N VAL A 827 15.70 -3.71 13.86
CA VAL A 827 16.66 -4.74 13.42
C VAL A 827 16.05 -5.63 12.33
N ASP A 828 14.80 -6.04 12.46
CA ASP A 828 14.09 -6.85 11.47
C ASP A 828 13.91 -6.13 10.13
N ASN A 829 13.63 -4.83 10.14
CA ASN A 829 13.53 -4.00 8.92
C ASN A 829 14.91 -3.78 8.27
N VAL A 830 15.94 -3.57 9.09
CA VAL A 830 17.32 -3.49 8.62
C VAL A 830 17.77 -4.81 8.00
N ALA A 831 17.46 -5.96 8.61
CA ALA A 831 17.77 -7.28 8.06
C ALA A 831 17.16 -7.46 6.66
N MET A 832 15.95 -6.95 6.44
CA MET A 832 15.30 -6.95 5.13
C MET A 832 16.02 -6.06 4.13
N SER A 833 16.39 -4.85 4.52
CA SER A 833 17.12 -3.91 3.65
C SER A 833 18.48 -4.46 3.26
N LEU A 834 19.21 -5.05 4.22
CA LEU A 834 20.48 -5.72 3.98
C LEU A 834 20.36 -6.93 3.05
N ALA A 835 19.30 -7.72 3.19
CA ALA A 835 19.07 -8.87 2.31
C ALA A 835 18.82 -8.47 0.84
N LYS A 836 18.32 -7.26 0.59
CA LYS A 836 18.15 -6.68 -0.76
C LYS A 836 19.41 -5.96 -1.26
N THR A 837 20.37 -5.69 -0.38
CA THR A 837 21.65 -5.06 -0.72
C THR A 837 22.58 -6.11 -1.35
N ASP A 838 23.24 -5.74 -2.45
CA ASP A 838 24.28 -6.57 -3.09
C ASP A 838 25.59 -5.79 -3.14
N GLU A 839 26.56 -6.26 -2.37
CA GLU A 839 27.84 -5.57 -2.22
C GLU A 839 28.64 -5.53 -3.54
N ARG A 840 28.54 -6.55 -4.40
CA ARG A 840 29.23 -6.61 -5.69
C ARG A 840 28.72 -5.52 -6.63
N ILE A 841 27.37 -5.41 -6.74
CA ILE A 841 26.71 -4.35 -7.51
C ILE A 841 26.98 -2.98 -6.88
N ALA A 842 26.88 -2.86 -5.55
CA ALA A 842 27.13 -1.62 -4.83
C ALA A 842 28.54 -1.06 -5.11
N ARG A 843 29.57 -1.91 -5.09
CA ARG A 843 30.94 -1.53 -5.42
C ARG A 843 31.09 -0.97 -6.85
N GLN A 844 30.34 -1.53 -7.83
CA GLN A 844 30.33 -1.02 -9.20
C GLN A 844 29.72 0.38 -9.33
N TYR A 845 28.66 0.66 -8.54
CA TYR A 845 28.06 1.99 -8.48
C TYR A 845 28.97 2.98 -7.76
N LEU A 846 29.52 2.62 -6.60
CA LEU A 846 30.44 3.47 -5.83
C LEU A 846 31.70 3.83 -6.62
N ALA A 847 32.16 2.90 -7.48
CA ALA A 847 33.32 3.14 -8.38
C ALA A 847 33.01 4.09 -9.57
N LEU A 848 31.78 4.55 -9.75
CA LEU A 848 31.48 5.61 -10.72
C LEU A 848 31.93 7.01 -10.23
N GLY A 849 32.12 7.17 -8.91
CA GLY A 849 32.63 8.40 -8.30
C GLY A 849 34.11 8.31 -7.99
N ASP A 850 34.72 9.46 -7.66
CA ASP A 850 36.16 9.66 -7.40
C ASP A 850 36.46 9.85 -5.91
N ARG A 851 35.56 9.42 -4.99
CA ARG A 851 35.65 9.60 -3.55
C ARG A 851 35.68 8.23 -2.84
N ASP A 852 36.89 7.63 -2.86
CA ASP A 852 37.13 6.33 -2.21
C ASP A 852 36.93 6.38 -0.69
N ASP A 853 37.12 7.54 -0.06
CA ASP A 853 36.88 7.76 1.37
C ASP A 853 35.38 7.61 1.72
N LEU A 854 34.47 8.18 0.91
CA LEU A 854 33.02 8.05 1.10
C LEU A 854 32.55 6.64 0.78
N ALA A 855 33.11 6.04 -0.27
CA ALA A 855 32.77 4.65 -0.64
C ALA A 855 33.19 3.68 0.48
N ALA A 856 34.40 3.84 1.05
CA ALA A 856 34.88 3.05 2.20
C ALA A 856 33.97 3.23 3.42
N LEU A 857 33.55 4.46 3.74
CA LEU A 857 32.68 4.77 4.86
C LEU A 857 31.32 4.03 4.74
N VAL A 858 30.77 3.94 3.51
CA VAL A 858 29.52 3.18 3.24
C VAL A 858 29.74 1.67 3.39
N LEU A 859 30.80 1.13 2.81
CA LEU A 859 31.10 -0.31 2.83
C LEU A 859 31.47 -0.83 4.21
N ASP A 860 32.22 -0.05 5.00
CA ASP A 860 32.59 -0.39 6.38
C ASP A 860 31.33 -0.47 7.26
N GLU A 861 30.44 0.51 7.14
CA GLU A 861 29.18 0.52 7.87
C GLU A 861 28.25 -0.64 7.43
N LEU A 862 28.26 -0.99 6.15
CA LEU A 862 27.53 -2.14 5.63
C LEU A 862 28.01 -3.45 6.29
N ALA A 863 29.32 -3.64 6.33
CA ALA A 863 29.91 -4.82 6.93
C ALA A 863 29.66 -4.90 8.44
N LEU A 864 29.76 -3.77 9.15
CA LEU A 864 29.51 -3.66 10.59
C LEU A 864 28.04 -3.94 10.92
N THR A 865 27.12 -3.31 10.20
CA THR A 865 25.67 -3.51 10.39
C THR A 865 25.27 -4.95 10.13
N ARG A 866 25.81 -5.57 9.07
CA ARG A 866 25.53 -6.98 8.73
C ARG A 866 25.97 -7.92 9.85
N ARG A 867 27.16 -7.74 10.42
CA ARG A 867 27.67 -8.55 11.55
C ARG A 867 26.75 -8.47 12.76
N TRP A 868 26.36 -7.25 13.18
CA TRP A 868 25.49 -7.06 14.33
C TRP A 868 24.08 -7.62 14.12
N VAL A 869 23.50 -7.40 12.96
CA VAL A 869 22.14 -7.92 12.65
C VAL A 869 22.13 -9.45 12.69
N ILE A 870 23.11 -10.12 12.10
CA ILE A 870 23.22 -11.60 12.14
C ILE A 870 23.38 -12.09 13.60
N ARG A 871 24.22 -11.47 14.41
CA ARG A 871 24.39 -11.80 15.82
C ARG A 871 23.09 -11.69 16.61
N LEU A 872 22.41 -10.55 16.52
CA LEU A 872 21.17 -10.29 17.27
C LEU A 872 20.00 -11.19 16.83
N THR A 873 19.94 -11.55 15.55
CA THR A 873 18.90 -12.47 15.04
C THR A 873 19.19 -13.93 15.29
N GLY A 874 20.41 -14.27 15.75
CA GLY A 874 20.82 -15.63 16.18
C GLY A 874 21.01 -16.62 15.06
N GLY A 875 21.29 -16.16 13.83
CA GLY A 875 21.54 -16.98 12.65
C GLY A 875 23.00 -16.95 12.17
N GLU A 876 23.31 -17.70 11.13
CA GLU A 876 24.56 -17.62 10.37
C GLU A 876 24.43 -16.65 9.17
N GLY A 877 23.21 -16.33 8.77
CA GLY A 877 22.89 -15.45 7.66
C GLY A 877 21.67 -14.56 7.90
N LEU A 878 21.46 -13.61 6.98
CA LEU A 878 20.33 -12.69 7.03
C LEU A 878 19.00 -13.43 6.80
N LEU A 879 17.98 -13.07 7.57
CA LEU A 879 16.60 -13.56 7.45
C LEU A 879 16.40 -15.06 7.68
N GLU A 880 17.33 -15.78 8.31
CA GLU A 880 17.14 -17.21 8.63
C GLU A 880 15.96 -17.45 9.57
N ASN A 881 15.68 -16.48 10.45
CA ASN A 881 14.48 -16.48 11.31
C ASN A 881 13.17 -16.21 10.53
N LYS A 882 13.25 -15.85 9.24
CA LYS A 882 12.13 -15.55 8.34
C LYS A 882 12.30 -16.28 6.98
N PRO A 883 12.29 -17.62 6.96
CA PRO A 883 12.74 -18.40 5.80
C PRO A 883 11.93 -18.17 4.52
N VAL A 884 10.64 -17.88 4.61
CA VAL A 884 9.79 -17.55 3.44
C VAL A 884 10.28 -16.27 2.77
N LEU A 885 10.59 -15.27 3.59
CA LEU A 885 11.05 -13.97 3.11
C LEU A 885 12.48 -14.04 2.56
N GLN A 886 13.38 -14.74 3.26
CA GLN A 886 14.73 -15.01 2.80
C GLN A 886 14.75 -15.58 1.39
N ARG A 887 13.90 -16.59 1.14
CA ARG A 887 13.82 -17.25 -0.15
C ARG A 887 13.21 -16.39 -1.24
N ALA A 888 12.17 -15.62 -0.92
CA ALA A 888 11.59 -14.68 -1.86
C ALA A 888 12.63 -13.66 -2.37
N VAL A 889 13.52 -13.19 -1.49
CA VAL A 889 14.63 -12.32 -1.86
C VAL A 889 15.67 -13.08 -2.71
N GLN A 890 16.11 -14.25 -2.25
CA GLN A 890 17.12 -15.06 -2.95
C GLN A 890 16.72 -15.44 -4.37
N LEU A 891 15.43 -15.78 -4.59
CA LEU A 891 14.90 -16.12 -5.91
C LEU A 891 14.95 -14.97 -6.91
N ARG A 892 14.85 -13.73 -6.44
CA ARG A 892 14.80 -12.55 -7.30
C ARG A 892 16.16 -11.94 -7.55
N SER A 893 17.07 -12.01 -6.57
CA SER A 893 18.36 -11.32 -6.61
C SER A 893 19.15 -11.54 -7.90
N PRO A 894 19.34 -12.78 -8.44
CA PRO A 894 20.08 -12.97 -9.69
C PRO A 894 19.49 -12.24 -10.90
N TYR A 895 18.17 -12.17 -10.97
CA TYR A 895 17.49 -11.48 -12.06
C TYR A 895 17.54 -9.95 -11.92
N VAL A 896 17.52 -9.46 -10.67
CA VAL A 896 17.75 -8.05 -10.37
C VAL A 896 19.19 -7.68 -10.71
N ASP A 897 20.16 -8.57 -10.46
CA ASP A 897 21.57 -8.38 -10.83
C ASP A 897 21.71 -8.20 -12.36
N ALA A 898 21.00 -8.99 -13.16
CA ALA A 898 20.98 -8.84 -14.62
C ALA A 898 20.53 -7.44 -15.06
N LEU A 899 19.43 -6.94 -14.49
CA LEU A 899 18.96 -5.58 -14.76
C LEU A 899 19.92 -4.50 -14.23
N SER A 900 20.54 -4.71 -13.05
CA SER A 900 21.53 -3.78 -12.50
C SER A 900 22.78 -3.67 -13.40
N LEU A 901 23.23 -4.76 -14.00
CA LEU A 901 24.33 -4.76 -14.97
C LEU A 901 23.98 -3.98 -16.24
N LEU A 902 22.76 -4.18 -16.79
CA LEU A 902 22.27 -3.41 -17.94
C LEU A 902 22.09 -1.92 -17.59
N GLN A 903 21.67 -1.60 -16.36
CA GLN A 903 21.56 -0.23 -15.85
C GLN A 903 22.92 0.45 -15.74
N LEU A 904 23.92 -0.22 -15.15
CA LEU A 904 25.29 0.28 -15.01
C LEU A 904 25.93 0.55 -16.38
N ARG A 905 25.70 -0.35 -17.34
CA ARG A 905 26.16 -0.16 -18.72
C ARG A 905 25.59 1.12 -19.33
N ALA A 906 24.26 1.31 -19.27
CA ALA A 906 23.62 2.50 -19.81
C ALA A 906 24.08 3.77 -19.11
N LEU A 907 24.23 3.71 -17.78
CA LEU A 907 24.69 4.83 -16.97
C LEU A 907 26.14 5.23 -17.31
N ARG A 908 27.06 4.27 -17.47
CA ARG A 908 28.44 4.52 -17.91
C ARG A 908 28.49 5.15 -19.29
N ALA A 909 27.69 4.64 -20.23
CA ALA A 909 27.63 5.19 -21.59
C ALA A 909 27.15 6.64 -21.61
N LEU A 910 26.07 6.97 -20.87
CA LEU A 910 25.54 8.33 -20.78
C LEU A 910 26.54 9.31 -20.14
N ARG A 911 27.29 8.88 -19.11
CA ARG A 911 28.26 9.73 -18.39
C ARG A 911 29.62 9.85 -19.09
N SER A 912 29.97 8.93 -20.00
CA SER A 912 31.21 8.97 -20.78
C SER A 912 31.07 9.72 -22.10
N ALA A 913 29.84 10.03 -22.51
CA ALA A 913 29.60 10.78 -23.73
C ALA A 913 30.05 12.23 -23.55
N PRO A 914 30.91 12.82 -24.46
CA PRO A 914 31.20 14.23 -24.44
C PRO A 914 29.90 15.01 -24.61
N GLU A 915 29.81 16.22 -24.02
CA GLU A 915 28.65 17.13 -24.14
C GLU A 915 28.23 17.28 -25.62
N GLN A 916 27.34 16.44 -26.07
CA GLN A 916 26.70 16.52 -27.37
C GLN A 916 25.41 17.33 -27.23
N PRO A 917 24.93 17.97 -28.30
CA PRO A 917 23.66 18.68 -28.27
C PRO A 917 22.55 17.70 -27.81
N GLU A 918 21.75 18.10 -26.83
CA GLU A 918 20.63 17.34 -26.29
C GLU A 918 19.81 16.77 -27.47
N GLY A 919 19.70 15.41 -27.53
CA GLY A 919 18.83 14.73 -28.51
C GLY A 919 19.57 13.94 -29.60
N SER A 920 20.84 13.56 -29.44
CA SER A 920 21.44 12.55 -30.32
C SER A 920 20.68 11.23 -30.17
N GLY A 921 20.36 10.53 -31.28
CA GLY A 921 19.55 9.30 -31.24
C GLY A 921 20.13 8.20 -30.34
N ALA A 922 21.47 8.12 -30.22
CA ALA A 922 22.15 7.15 -29.37
C ALA A 922 21.96 7.42 -27.85
N ASP A 923 21.92 8.67 -27.45
CA ASP A 923 21.68 9.06 -26.05
C ASP A 923 20.24 8.74 -25.64
N ALA A 924 19.28 8.95 -26.54
CA ALA A 924 17.87 8.61 -26.30
C ALA A 924 17.66 7.08 -26.10
N GLU A 925 18.39 6.24 -26.86
CA GLU A 925 18.33 4.78 -26.69
C GLU A 925 18.97 4.33 -25.37
N GLN A 926 20.12 4.87 -24.99
CA GLN A 926 20.76 4.59 -23.69
C GLN A 926 19.88 5.06 -22.52
N GLN A 927 19.30 6.24 -22.62
CA GLN A 927 18.36 6.77 -21.62
C GLN A 927 17.13 5.86 -21.49
N ARG A 928 16.57 5.39 -22.60
CA ARG A 928 15.45 4.46 -22.59
C ARG A 928 15.80 3.14 -21.91
N LEU A 929 16.96 2.54 -22.21
CA LEU A 929 17.46 1.33 -21.54
C LEU A 929 17.61 1.55 -20.04
N LEU A 930 18.18 2.68 -19.64
CA LEU A 930 18.33 3.05 -18.24
C LEU A 930 16.97 3.12 -17.53
N LEU A 931 16.01 3.86 -18.10
CA LEU A 931 14.68 4.03 -17.50
C LEU A 931 13.92 2.70 -17.41
N LEU A 932 14.07 1.83 -18.42
CA LEU A 932 13.47 0.50 -18.41
C LEU A 932 14.10 -0.39 -17.32
N SER A 933 15.41 -0.38 -17.17
CA SER A 933 16.11 -1.14 -16.13
C SER A 933 15.78 -0.64 -14.73
N VAL A 934 15.64 0.68 -14.51
CA VAL A 934 15.16 1.27 -13.25
C VAL A 934 13.78 0.74 -12.89
N SER A 935 12.85 0.70 -13.85
CA SER A 935 11.50 0.15 -13.63
C SER A 935 11.53 -1.35 -13.30
N GLY A 936 12.41 -2.10 -13.99
CA GLY A 936 12.58 -3.53 -13.76
C GLY A 936 13.22 -3.86 -12.41
N VAL A 937 14.26 -3.13 -11.98
CA VAL A 937 14.89 -3.27 -10.65
C VAL A 937 13.88 -2.98 -9.55
N ALA A 938 13.07 -1.92 -9.69
CA ALA A 938 12.01 -1.58 -8.74
C ALA A 938 10.97 -2.71 -8.62
N ALA A 939 10.51 -3.27 -9.75
CA ALA A 939 9.59 -4.41 -9.77
C ALA A 939 10.20 -5.67 -9.13
N GLY A 940 11.49 -5.94 -9.38
CA GLY A 940 12.22 -7.09 -8.85
C GLY A 940 12.44 -7.03 -7.35
N LEU A 941 12.81 -5.88 -6.82
CA LEU A 941 13.04 -5.68 -5.39
C LEU A 941 11.73 -5.53 -4.59
N GLN A 942 10.59 -5.29 -5.25
CA GLN A 942 9.34 -4.88 -4.59
C GLN A 942 9.59 -3.73 -3.60
N ASN A 943 10.42 -2.79 -4.00
CA ASN A 943 10.80 -1.66 -3.18
C ASN A 943 11.05 -0.47 -4.11
N THR A 944 10.19 0.51 -4.02
CA THR A 944 10.22 1.69 -4.88
C THR A 944 10.53 2.98 -4.11
N GLY A 945 11.03 2.83 -2.89
CA GLY A 945 11.48 3.96 -2.09
C GLY A 945 10.93 3.99 -0.66
#